data_cb2d22e7bd4b1a285ba3aaaf04da9022
#
_entry.id   cb2d22e7bd4b1a285ba3aaaf04da9022
#
_cell.length_a   1.000
_cell.length_b   1.000
_cell.length_c   1.000
_cell.angle_alpha   90.00
_cell.angle_beta   90.00
_cell.angle_gamma   90.00
#
_symmetry.space_group_name_H-M   'P 1'
#
loop_
_entity.id
_entity.type
_entity.pdbx_description
1 polymer ?
#
loop_
_entity_poly.entity_id
_entity_poly.type
_entity_poly.pdbx_seq_one_letter_code
_entity_poly.pdbx_strand_id
1 'polypeptide(L)'
;MPAFTSPRLARAGGLLLACACLFIGHAQATQPTPAQRATFKQAYAAAQQGDDWRALAGTLHGYPLYPYLQAAALEHDIRNVDRATVEAYLKQYPDWIPAADLRRDFLRELARRQDWSGFLALYQPGLGDTLSCDALQAKLAQDAMLEFDRDLATLWSQPSLPDACDPVLDAAQRQGLLTPARLWTRIDRAADAGQAGTIASLASWLPADQQGDAQQLALALRDPTAALAKAAHGSDTPRARQAATLALVRLARRDVDSADAAWRQLQPRLAFDPAQRDAILRALALFHATDFDDDALARLIALPAAAQDDSTREWRARVALARMNWPAVLAAIAAMPPSLQQDEEWQYFLARALAATGDDAAAQRQYAALAGQATYFGFLAADRLRQDYAICPLSLADDPRREQLLLARPGLQRAFELFAVDLPRLARREWNRALQGTDAATQRLAADLANRRGWYDRAVFTLSSGDALRLYDLRFPLASQDGLVPHAEQAGIYPAWAYAILRAESAWMSDARSGADARGLMQLLPATGALVARAAGLPWNGADSLYDPVVNIALGTRYLAQMAQRFDGSPWLASAAYNAGPNRVDVWLADRGTLAPDLFVATIPYKETREYVARVMAFSVIYDWRLNQAVVPLAQRMGAIGQPHATPGPGTPRRAVQCPVEAPAGSTSAPAPSTR
;
A
#
# COMPACT_ATOMS: atom_id res chain seq x y z
N MET A 1 41.40 80.98 0.30
CA MET A 1 41.98 81.94 -0.61
C MET A 1 42.71 81.22 -1.73
N PRO A 2 42.65 81.61 -2.98
CA PRO A 2 41.59 82.28 -3.77
C PRO A 2 41.17 81.32 -4.94
N ALA A 3 40.07 81.37 -5.53
CA ALA A 3 39.38 82.39 -6.32
C ALA A 3 39.29 81.98 -7.82
N PHE A 4 38.04 82.04 -8.34
CA PHE A 4 37.57 82.36 -9.68
C PHE A 4 38.03 81.53 -10.89
N THR A 5 37.16 81.09 -11.78
CA THR A 5 36.18 81.79 -12.61
C THR A 5 35.39 80.83 -13.49
N SER A 6 34.11 81.09 -13.67
CA SER A 6 33.31 80.63 -14.84
C SER A 6 33.62 81.58 -15.99
N PRO A 7 33.10 81.47 -17.25
CA PRO A 7 31.96 80.72 -17.80
C PRO A 7 32.19 80.20 -19.26
N ARG A 8 31.26 79.44 -19.82
CA ARG A 8 30.54 79.82 -21.07
C ARG A 8 29.83 78.60 -21.73
N LEU A 9 28.62 78.87 -22.06
CA LEU A 9 27.69 78.13 -22.89
C LEU A 9 28.29 77.56 -24.20
N ALA A 10 27.85 76.36 -24.57
CA ALA A 10 27.60 76.05 -25.97
C ALA A 10 26.42 74.99 -26.05
N ARG A 11 25.46 75.34 -26.87
CA ARG A 11 24.32 74.55 -27.29
C ARG A 11 24.79 73.32 -28.08
N ALA A 12 24.12 72.17 -27.98
CA ALA A 12 23.58 71.40 -29.14
C ALA A 12 23.02 70.06 -28.76
N GLY A 13 21.89 69.72 -29.27
CA GLY A 13 21.54 68.46 -29.79
C GLY A 13 20.84 67.49 -28.82
N GLY A 14 19.51 67.57 -28.68
CA GLY A 14 18.73 66.57 -28.08
C GLY A 14 18.72 65.31 -28.95
N LEU A 15 19.06 64.12 -28.34
CA LEU A 15 18.68 62.81 -28.82
C LEU A 15 17.76 62.17 -27.74
N LEU A 16 16.47 62.21 -28.02
CA LEU A 16 15.48 61.46 -27.28
C LEU A 16 15.70 59.93 -27.56
N LEU A 17 16.38 59.23 -26.65
CA LEU A 17 16.35 57.75 -26.61
C LEU A 17 14.99 57.32 -26.00
N ALA A 18 14.06 56.97 -26.85
CA ALA A 18 12.86 56.27 -26.42
C ALA A 18 13.24 54.85 -25.92
N CYS A 19 13.32 54.71 -24.60
CA CYS A 19 13.31 53.36 -23.99
C CYS A 19 11.96 52.71 -24.28
N ALA A 20 11.89 51.91 -25.33
CA ALA A 20 10.80 50.94 -25.53
C ALA A 20 10.94 49.87 -24.43
N CYS A 21 10.23 50.03 -23.32
CA CYS A 21 9.97 48.95 -22.40
C CYS A 21 9.16 47.90 -23.15
N LEU A 22 9.85 46.86 -23.66
CA LEU A 22 9.22 45.60 -24.05
C LEU A 22 8.58 45.01 -22.81
N PHE A 23 7.32 45.32 -22.58
CA PHE A 23 6.45 44.50 -21.74
C PHE A 23 6.37 43.13 -22.43
N ILE A 24 7.24 42.18 -22.03
CA ILE A 24 7.00 40.76 -22.25
C ILE A 24 5.79 40.45 -21.39
N GLY A 25 4.62 40.64 -21.97
CA GLY A 25 3.37 40.12 -21.39
C GLY A 25 3.53 38.61 -21.24
N HIS A 26 3.75 38.15 -20.01
CA HIS A 26 3.51 36.77 -19.70
C HIS A 26 2.03 36.55 -19.99
N ALA A 27 1.74 35.93 -21.13
CA ALA A 27 0.40 35.38 -21.37
C ALA A 27 0.09 34.47 -20.21
N GLN A 28 -0.74 34.92 -19.27
CA GLN A 28 -1.36 34.03 -18.30
C GLN A 28 -2.07 32.95 -19.11
N ALA A 29 -1.59 31.69 -18.99
CA ALA A 29 -2.26 30.57 -19.61
C ALA A 29 -3.73 30.63 -19.15
N THR A 30 -4.63 30.95 -20.06
CA THR A 30 -6.07 30.98 -19.76
C THR A 30 -6.47 29.61 -19.23
N GLN A 31 -7.14 29.59 -18.07
CA GLN A 31 -7.59 28.33 -17.50
C GLN A 31 -8.51 27.60 -18.49
N PRO A 32 -8.34 26.27 -18.64
CA PRO A 32 -9.19 25.49 -19.55
C PRO A 32 -10.69 25.66 -19.22
N THR A 33 -11.49 25.88 -20.24
CA THR A 33 -12.92 26.07 -20.09
C THR A 33 -13.67 24.75 -19.99
N PRO A 34 -14.88 24.71 -19.40
CA PRO A 34 -15.72 23.50 -19.41
C PRO A 34 -15.99 22.95 -20.82
N ALA A 35 -16.14 23.82 -21.80
CA ALA A 35 -16.33 23.41 -23.19
C ALA A 35 -15.09 22.71 -23.77
N GLN A 36 -13.89 23.23 -23.49
CA GLN A 36 -12.65 22.54 -23.91
C GLN A 36 -12.49 21.17 -23.26
N ARG A 37 -12.83 21.04 -21.97
CA ARG A 37 -12.82 19.74 -21.27
C ARG A 37 -13.80 18.75 -21.89
N ALA A 38 -15.02 19.17 -22.21
CA ALA A 38 -16.01 18.33 -22.87
C ALA A 38 -15.53 17.87 -24.26
N THR A 39 -15.01 18.81 -25.06
CA THR A 39 -14.43 18.50 -26.38
C THR A 39 -13.23 17.55 -26.26
N PHE A 40 -12.35 17.77 -25.28
CA PHE A 40 -11.21 16.89 -25.05
C PHE A 40 -11.66 15.46 -24.70
N LYS A 41 -12.63 15.28 -23.81
CA LYS A 41 -13.17 13.95 -23.45
C LYS A 41 -13.69 13.21 -24.69
N GLN A 42 -14.45 13.90 -25.56
CA GLN A 42 -14.96 13.31 -26.79
C GLN A 42 -13.83 12.95 -27.77
N ALA A 43 -12.88 13.87 -27.99
CA ALA A 43 -11.75 13.63 -28.87
C ALA A 43 -10.84 12.51 -28.34
N TYR A 44 -10.63 12.43 -27.02
CA TYR A 44 -9.80 11.41 -26.40
C TYR A 44 -10.45 10.01 -26.51
N ALA A 45 -11.75 9.92 -26.29
CA ALA A 45 -12.50 8.68 -26.52
C ALA A 45 -12.47 8.25 -27.99
N ALA A 46 -12.67 9.19 -28.93
CA ALA A 46 -12.56 8.92 -30.37
C ALA A 46 -11.14 8.43 -30.74
N ALA A 47 -10.10 9.06 -30.23
CA ALA A 47 -8.71 8.64 -30.46
C ALA A 47 -8.42 7.23 -29.95
N GLN A 48 -8.95 6.87 -28.78
CA GLN A 48 -8.81 5.53 -28.22
C GLN A 48 -9.58 4.45 -29.01
N GLN A 49 -10.63 4.84 -29.73
CA GLN A 49 -11.45 3.94 -30.56
C GLN A 49 -11.02 3.89 -32.03
N GLY A 50 -10.09 4.77 -32.42
CA GLY A 50 -9.62 4.90 -33.80
C GLY A 50 -10.54 5.73 -34.70
N ASP A 51 -11.49 6.47 -34.11
CA ASP A 51 -12.39 7.37 -34.82
C ASP A 51 -11.71 8.70 -35.16
N ASP A 52 -12.35 9.52 -36.02
CA ASP A 52 -11.81 10.82 -36.43
C ASP A 52 -11.86 11.85 -35.29
N TRP A 53 -10.82 11.83 -34.46
CA TRP A 53 -10.63 12.79 -33.38
C TRP A 53 -10.14 14.17 -33.87
N ARG A 54 -9.53 14.26 -35.08
CA ARG A 54 -8.92 15.48 -35.61
C ARG A 54 -9.94 16.55 -35.86
N ALA A 55 -11.12 16.17 -36.33
CA ALA A 55 -12.25 17.10 -36.53
C ALA A 55 -12.66 17.79 -35.20
N LEU A 56 -12.58 17.07 -34.09
CA LEU A 56 -12.88 17.59 -32.75
C LEU A 56 -11.73 18.42 -32.17
N ALA A 57 -10.50 18.15 -32.58
CA ALA A 57 -9.29 18.70 -31.96
C ALA A 57 -8.95 20.16 -32.39
N GLY A 58 -9.66 20.71 -33.36
CA GLY A 58 -9.35 22.05 -33.90
C GLY A 58 -9.31 23.16 -32.85
N THR A 59 -10.15 23.07 -31.81
CA THR A 59 -10.22 24.04 -30.71
C THR A 59 -9.29 23.69 -29.55
N LEU A 60 -8.57 22.57 -29.61
CA LEU A 60 -7.72 22.05 -28.55
C LEU A 60 -6.23 22.38 -28.78
N HIS A 61 -5.87 23.09 -29.85
CA HIS A 61 -4.50 23.60 -30.01
C HIS A 61 -4.14 24.51 -28.84
N GLY A 62 -3.09 24.16 -28.07
CA GLY A 62 -2.73 24.88 -26.87
C GLY A 62 -3.44 24.40 -25.58
N TYR A 63 -4.38 23.45 -25.67
CA TYR A 63 -4.94 22.79 -24.49
C TYR A 63 -3.87 21.95 -23.78
N PRO A 64 -3.73 22.04 -22.44
CA PRO A 64 -2.62 21.40 -21.74
C PRO A 64 -2.50 19.88 -21.93
N LEU A 65 -3.59 19.19 -22.27
CA LEU A 65 -3.63 17.74 -22.47
C LEU A 65 -3.61 17.33 -23.96
N TYR A 66 -3.41 18.27 -24.90
CA TYR A 66 -3.34 17.93 -26.31
C TYR A 66 -2.31 16.83 -26.64
N PRO A 67 -1.11 16.79 -26.00
CA PRO A 67 -0.16 15.70 -26.19
C PRO A 67 -0.67 14.32 -25.76
N TYR A 68 -1.57 14.27 -24.75
CA TYR A 68 -2.21 13.02 -24.33
C TYR A 68 -3.16 12.49 -25.39
N LEU A 69 -3.89 13.38 -26.07
CA LEU A 69 -4.77 13.03 -27.18
C LEU A 69 -3.97 12.45 -28.36
N GLN A 70 -2.85 13.08 -28.71
CA GLN A 70 -1.95 12.60 -29.76
C GLN A 70 -1.39 11.21 -29.44
N ALA A 71 -0.94 11.01 -28.18
CA ALA A 71 -0.44 9.72 -27.75
C ALA A 71 -1.49 8.62 -27.84
N ALA A 72 -2.72 8.88 -27.36
CA ALA A 72 -3.82 7.92 -27.41
C ALA A 72 -4.11 7.46 -28.85
N ALA A 73 -4.08 8.37 -29.82
CA ALA A 73 -4.23 8.03 -31.23
C ALA A 73 -3.07 7.19 -31.77
N LEU A 74 -1.84 7.48 -31.39
CA LEU A 74 -0.67 6.70 -31.80
C LEU A 74 -0.66 5.31 -31.13
N GLU A 75 -1.07 5.21 -29.87
CA GLU A 75 -1.21 3.96 -29.13
C GLU A 75 -2.28 3.06 -29.74
N HIS A 76 -3.43 3.63 -30.16
CA HIS A 76 -4.46 2.88 -30.84
C HIS A 76 -3.94 2.26 -32.14
N ASP A 77 -3.24 3.03 -32.97
CA ASP A 77 -2.74 2.59 -34.28
C ASP A 77 -1.31 2.04 -34.24
N ILE A 78 -0.84 1.63 -33.05
CA ILE A 78 0.57 1.28 -32.81
C ILE A 78 1.12 0.21 -33.75
N ARG A 79 0.23 -0.63 -34.29
CA ARG A 79 0.59 -1.69 -35.26
C ARG A 79 0.89 -1.18 -36.64
N ASN A 80 0.37 0.01 -37.01
CA ASN A 80 0.47 0.53 -38.37
C ASN A 80 1.27 1.84 -38.43
N VAL A 81 1.45 2.54 -37.29
CA VAL A 81 2.17 3.79 -37.23
C VAL A 81 3.64 3.59 -37.63
N ASP A 82 4.15 4.51 -38.44
CA ASP A 82 5.55 4.50 -38.84
C ASP A 82 6.46 5.03 -37.72
N ARG A 83 7.71 4.55 -37.73
CA ARG A 83 8.70 4.89 -36.71
C ARG A 83 8.99 6.39 -36.65
N ALA A 84 9.06 7.07 -37.79
CA ALA A 84 9.40 8.49 -37.83
C ALA A 84 8.33 9.35 -37.13
N THR A 85 7.07 8.98 -37.23
CA THR A 85 5.98 9.65 -36.51
C THR A 85 6.11 9.48 -35.00
N VAL A 86 6.42 8.27 -34.52
CA VAL A 86 6.66 8.03 -33.08
C VAL A 86 7.90 8.78 -32.60
N GLU A 87 9.02 8.72 -33.33
CA GLU A 87 10.24 9.47 -33.00
C GLU A 87 10.00 10.98 -32.93
N ALA A 88 9.24 11.54 -33.85
CA ALA A 88 8.87 12.96 -33.83
C ALA A 88 8.09 13.33 -32.57
N TYR A 89 7.10 12.48 -32.18
CA TYR A 89 6.35 12.69 -30.94
C TYR A 89 7.25 12.61 -29.70
N LEU A 90 8.10 11.58 -29.60
CA LEU A 90 9.03 11.38 -28.47
C LEU A 90 10.04 12.51 -28.39
N LYS A 91 10.48 13.06 -29.50
CA LYS A 91 11.39 14.23 -29.54
C LYS A 91 10.69 15.51 -29.11
N GLN A 92 9.43 15.68 -29.44
CA GLN A 92 8.64 16.86 -29.09
C GLN A 92 8.26 16.87 -27.59
N TYR A 93 8.02 15.69 -27.00
CA TYR A 93 7.53 15.53 -25.62
C TYR A 93 8.41 14.58 -24.78
N PRO A 94 9.73 14.78 -24.67
CA PRO A 94 10.66 13.78 -24.14
C PRO A 94 10.38 13.38 -22.69
N ASP A 95 9.87 14.32 -21.90
CA ASP A 95 9.64 14.13 -20.45
C ASP A 95 8.17 13.97 -20.06
N TRP A 96 7.29 13.73 -21.00
CA TRP A 96 5.87 13.58 -20.72
C TRP A 96 5.51 12.14 -20.38
N ILE A 97 4.51 11.97 -19.50
CA ILE A 97 4.02 10.65 -19.13
C ILE A 97 3.59 9.82 -20.34
N PRO A 98 2.76 10.38 -21.28
CA PRO A 98 2.33 9.60 -22.44
C PRO A 98 3.47 9.25 -23.40
N ALA A 99 4.54 10.08 -23.48
CA ALA A 99 5.69 9.74 -24.31
C ALA A 99 6.46 8.53 -23.76
N ALA A 100 6.59 8.42 -22.44
CA ALA A 100 7.21 7.26 -21.80
C ALA A 100 6.39 5.98 -22.01
N ASP A 101 5.05 6.08 -22.01
CA ASP A 101 4.14 4.96 -22.25
C ASP A 101 4.19 4.53 -23.73
N LEU A 102 4.02 5.46 -24.65
CA LEU A 102 4.11 5.22 -26.08
C LEU A 102 5.45 4.58 -26.48
N ARG A 103 6.57 5.05 -25.90
CA ARG A 103 7.90 4.44 -26.14
C ARG A 103 7.91 2.96 -25.75
N ARG A 104 7.39 2.63 -24.56
CA ARG A 104 7.35 1.22 -24.11
C ARG A 104 6.46 0.36 -25.00
N ASP A 105 5.30 0.86 -25.38
CA ASP A 105 4.35 0.10 -26.18
C ASP A 105 4.86 -0.06 -27.62
N PHE A 106 5.49 0.97 -28.17
CA PHE A 106 6.12 0.87 -29.48
C PHE A 106 7.33 -0.04 -29.51
N LEU A 107 8.14 -0.07 -28.45
CA LEU A 107 9.24 -1.05 -28.31
C LEU A 107 8.71 -2.49 -28.31
N ARG A 108 7.61 -2.77 -27.60
CA ARG A 108 6.97 -4.10 -27.65
C ARG A 108 6.50 -4.45 -29.05
N GLU A 109 5.96 -3.48 -29.77
CA GLU A 109 5.52 -3.68 -31.16
C GLU A 109 6.71 -3.92 -32.12
N LEU A 110 7.82 -3.17 -31.96
CA LEU A 110 9.05 -3.41 -32.75
C LEU A 110 9.63 -4.78 -32.46
N ALA A 111 9.66 -5.21 -31.18
CA ALA A 111 10.08 -6.56 -30.81
C ALA A 111 9.17 -7.63 -31.46
N ARG A 112 7.84 -7.45 -31.41
CA ARG A 112 6.88 -8.35 -32.06
C ARG A 112 7.08 -8.46 -33.57
N ARG A 113 7.48 -7.36 -34.24
CA ARG A 113 7.83 -7.34 -35.67
C ARG A 113 9.24 -7.85 -35.95
N GLN A 114 10.06 -8.06 -34.92
CA GLN A 114 11.48 -8.32 -35.03
C GLN A 114 12.27 -7.20 -35.74
N ASP A 115 11.76 -5.96 -35.70
CA ASP A 115 12.53 -4.78 -36.14
C ASP A 115 13.55 -4.39 -35.07
N TRP A 116 14.61 -5.20 -34.99
CA TRP A 116 15.63 -5.04 -33.98
C TRP A 116 16.45 -3.75 -34.17
N SER A 117 16.62 -3.29 -35.40
CA SER A 117 17.28 -2.02 -35.69
C SER A 117 16.49 -0.84 -35.14
N GLY A 118 15.17 -0.80 -35.39
CA GLY A 118 14.27 0.20 -34.85
C GLY A 118 14.16 0.13 -33.33
N PHE A 119 14.13 -1.08 -32.78
CA PHE A 119 14.10 -1.32 -31.34
C PHE A 119 15.32 -0.71 -30.63
N LEU A 120 16.53 -1.04 -31.07
CA LEU A 120 17.77 -0.56 -30.46
C LEU A 120 17.94 0.97 -30.57
N ALA A 121 17.39 1.59 -31.62
CA ALA A 121 17.42 3.03 -31.80
C ALA A 121 16.60 3.78 -30.72
N LEU A 122 15.52 3.15 -30.20
CA LEU A 122 14.60 3.77 -29.23
C LEU A 122 14.74 3.21 -27.81
N TYR A 123 15.42 2.08 -27.64
CA TYR A 123 15.57 1.42 -26.36
C TYR A 123 16.42 2.23 -25.37
N GLN A 124 16.01 2.24 -24.13
CA GLN A 124 16.74 2.81 -23.00
C GLN A 124 16.74 1.77 -21.86
N PRO A 125 17.86 1.60 -21.15
CA PRO A 125 17.91 0.72 -19.99
C PRO A 125 16.89 1.13 -18.89
N GLY A 126 16.41 0.14 -18.13
CA GLY A 126 15.51 0.41 -16.99
C GLY A 126 14.03 0.40 -17.34
N LEU A 127 13.65 -0.06 -18.53
CA LEU A 127 12.24 -0.17 -18.97
C LEU A 127 11.56 -1.49 -18.55
N GLY A 128 12.22 -2.30 -17.72
CA GLY A 128 11.73 -3.59 -17.20
C GLY A 128 12.30 -4.80 -17.91
N ASP A 129 12.12 -5.98 -17.29
CA ASP A 129 12.79 -7.21 -17.70
C ASP A 129 12.39 -7.68 -19.11
N THR A 130 11.13 -7.55 -19.49
CA THR A 130 10.66 -7.90 -20.85
C THR A 130 11.45 -7.14 -21.93
N LEU A 131 11.49 -5.82 -21.83
CA LEU A 131 12.22 -5.01 -22.82
C LEU A 131 13.73 -5.16 -22.71
N SER A 132 14.25 -5.51 -21.54
CA SER A 132 15.66 -5.86 -21.38
C SER A 132 16.02 -7.16 -22.11
N CYS A 133 15.15 -8.17 -22.03
CA CYS A 133 15.31 -9.41 -22.78
C CYS A 133 15.12 -9.18 -24.29
N ASP A 134 14.16 -8.36 -24.72
CA ASP A 134 14.01 -7.98 -26.13
C ASP A 134 15.26 -7.27 -26.65
N ALA A 135 15.90 -6.42 -25.83
CA ALA A 135 17.16 -5.76 -26.20
C ALA A 135 18.31 -6.76 -26.37
N LEU A 136 18.35 -7.82 -25.56
CA LEU A 136 19.31 -8.90 -25.72
C LEU A 136 19.01 -9.75 -26.94
N GLN A 137 17.73 -10.03 -27.25
CA GLN A 137 17.34 -10.66 -28.51
C GLN A 137 17.79 -9.83 -29.72
N ALA A 138 17.60 -8.50 -29.65
CA ALA A 138 18.05 -7.60 -30.71
C ALA A 138 19.56 -7.66 -30.92
N LYS A 139 20.38 -7.78 -29.86
CA LYS A 139 21.82 -7.98 -29.95
C LYS A 139 22.17 -9.33 -30.55
N LEU A 140 21.50 -10.42 -30.13
CA LEU A 140 21.69 -11.76 -30.68
C LEU A 140 21.38 -11.83 -32.19
N ALA A 141 20.34 -11.10 -32.63
CA ALA A 141 20.00 -11.01 -34.05
C ALA A 141 21.06 -10.25 -34.90
N GLN A 142 21.99 -9.55 -34.25
CA GLN A 142 23.15 -8.91 -34.86
C GLN A 142 24.43 -9.72 -34.62
N ASP A 143 24.33 -11.03 -34.39
CA ASP A 143 25.43 -11.95 -34.14
C ASP A 143 26.32 -11.60 -32.91
N ALA A 144 25.80 -10.80 -31.98
CA ALA A 144 26.51 -10.47 -30.75
C ALA A 144 26.55 -11.67 -29.78
N MET A 145 27.71 -11.93 -29.20
CA MET A 145 27.85 -12.92 -28.15
C MET A 145 27.40 -12.33 -26.80
N LEU A 146 26.68 -13.14 -26.03
CA LEU A 146 26.32 -12.78 -24.67
C LEU A 146 27.49 -12.96 -23.71
N GLU A 147 27.54 -12.10 -22.69
CA GLU A 147 28.42 -12.23 -21.53
C GLU A 147 27.58 -12.25 -20.26
N PHE A 148 27.82 -13.25 -19.40
CA PHE A 148 26.94 -13.45 -18.25
C PHE A 148 26.89 -12.23 -17.34
N ASP A 149 28.04 -11.69 -16.94
CA ASP A 149 28.09 -10.62 -15.92
C ASP A 149 27.58 -9.28 -16.45
N ARG A 150 27.75 -9.01 -17.73
CA ARG A 150 27.28 -7.79 -18.39
C ARG A 150 25.78 -7.86 -18.74
N ASP A 151 25.34 -8.98 -19.33
CA ASP A 151 24.04 -9.06 -19.99
C ASP A 151 22.98 -9.79 -19.15
N LEU A 152 23.38 -10.80 -18.36
CA LEU A 152 22.46 -11.73 -17.72
C LEU A 152 22.41 -11.62 -16.20
N ALA A 153 23.44 -11.14 -15.52
CA ALA A 153 23.55 -11.22 -14.06
C ALA A 153 22.36 -10.59 -13.33
N THR A 154 21.91 -9.41 -13.77
CA THR A 154 20.74 -8.72 -13.18
C THR A 154 19.45 -9.51 -13.39
N LEU A 155 19.17 -9.96 -14.62
CA LEU A 155 18.01 -10.79 -14.95
C LEU A 155 18.06 -12.12 -14.19
N TRP A 156 19.24 -12.74 -14.12
CA TRP A 156 19.44 -14.01 -13.44
C TRP A 156 19.22 -13.92 -11.93
N SER A 157 19.30 -12.72 -11.36
CA SER A 157 19.00 -12.48 -9.96
C SER A 157 17.50 -12.54 -9.63
N GLN A 158 16.62 -12.42 -10.63
CA GLN A 158 15.17 -12.48 -10.44
C GLN A 158 14.69 -13.91 -10.20
N PRO A 159 13.69 -14.15 -9.33
CA PRO A 159 13.17 -15.50 -9.08
C PRO A 159 12.41 -16.09 -10.27
N SER A 160 11.81 -15.25 -11.10
CA SER A 160 11.15 -15.61 -12.37
C SER A 160 11.47 -14.57 -13.43
N LEU A 161 11.37 -14.94 -14.69
CA LEU A 161 11.56 -14.04 -15.83
C LEU A 161 10.34 -14.14 -16.76
N PRO A 162 10.04 -13.06 -17.51
CA PRO A 162 9.00 -13.09 -18.53
C PRO A 162 9.41 -13.97 -19.72
N ASP A 163 8.43 -14.49 -20.47
CA ASP A 163 8.63 -15.36 -21.64
C ASP A 163 9.52 -14.73 -22.73
N ALA A 164 9.55 -13.39 -22.79
CA ALA A 164 10.48 -12.68 -23.69
C ALA A 164 11.96 -13.01 -23.43
N CYS A 165 12.29 -13.56 -22.27
CA CYS A 165 13.67 -13.96 -21.94
C CYS A 165 14.02 -15.37 -22.46
N ASP A 166 13.05 -16.21 -22.81
CA ASP A 166 13.31 -17.61 -23.20
C ASP A 166 14.32 -17.74 -24.36
N PRO A 167 14.21 -16.98 -25.47
CA PRO A 167 15.19 -17.07 -26.55
C PRO A 167 16.61 -16.65 -26.13
N VAL A 168 16.71 -15.70 -25.17
CA VAL A 168 17.99 -15.25 -24.62
C VAL A 168 18.62 -16.33 -23.74
N LEU A 169 17.79 -16.97 -22.90
CA LEU A 169 18.23 -18.05 -22.03
C LEU A 169 18.67 -19.28 -22.82
N ASP A 170 17.93 -19.64 -23.89
CA ASP A 170 18.29 -20.69 -24.81
C ASP A 170 19.64 -20.41 -25.53
N ALA A 171 19.86 -19.16 -25.94
CA ALA A 171 21.12 -18.74 -26.51
C ALA A 171 22.27 -18.83 -25.48
N ALA A 172 22.04 -18.36 -24.27
CA ALA A 172 22.99 -18.43 -23.16
C ALA A 172 23.34 -19.89 -22.80
N GLN A 173 22.35 -20.80 -22.84
CA GLN A 173 22.60 -22.23 -22.63
C GLN A 173 23.45 -22.82 -23.73
N ARG A 174 23.16 -22.54 -25.01
CA ARG A 174 24.00 -23.00 -26.15
C ARG A 174 25.42 -22.46 -26.10
N GLN A 175 25.60 -21.24 -25.55
CA GLN A 175 26.92 -20.62 -25.35
C GLN A 175 27.65 -21.14 -24.11
N GLY A 176 27.06 -22.06 -23.33
CA GLY A 176 27.64 -22.61 -22.11
C GLY A 176 27.72 -21.62 -20.93
N LEU A 177 27.00 -20.52 -21.00
CA LEU A 177 26.97 -19.49 -19.95
C LEU A 177 26.21 -19.93 -18.72
N LEU A 178 25.21 -20.82 -18.84
CA LEU A 178 24.38 -21.32 -17.77
C LEU A 178 24.97 -22.58 -17.14
N THR A 179 26.06 -22.40 -16.39
CA THR A 179 26.74 -23.51 -15.70
C THR A 179 25.84 -24.13 -14.61
N PRO A 180 26.05 -25.39 -14.21
CA PRO A 180 25.30 -26.03 -13.13
C PRO A 180 25.26 -25.18 -11.84
N ALA A 181 26.34 -24.53 -11.46
CA ALA A 181 26.41 -23.66 -10.30
C ALA A 181 25.49 -22.46 -10.44
N ARG A 182 25.42 -21.81 -11.61
CA ARG A 182 24.51 -20.69 -11.90
C ARG A 182 23.06 -21.15 -11.92
N LEU A 183 22.77 -22.32 -12.50
CA LEU A 183 21.42 -22.91 -12.49
C LEU A 183 20.94 -23.16 -11.07
N TRP A 184 21.77 -23.75 -10.22
CA TRP A 184 21.44 -23.98 -8.82
C TRP A 184 21.21 -22.69 -8.04
N THR A 185 22.04 -21.67 -8.23
CA THR A 185 21.84 -20.36 -7.59
C THR A 185 20.45 -19.79 -7.92
N ARG A 186 19.98 -19.95 -9.15
CA ARG A 186 18.66 -19.48 -9.54
C ARG A 186 17.53 -20.40 -9.04
N ILE A 187 17.74 -21.71 -9.07
CA ILE A 187 16.79 -22.69 -8.52
C ILE A 187 16.57 -22.42 -7.03
N ASP A 188 17.63 -22.14 -6.27
CA ASP A 188 17.53 -21.83 -4.84
C ASP A 188 16.69 -20.54 -4.61
N ARG A 189 16.95 -19.48 -5.38
CA ARG A 189 16.11 -18.25 -5.32
C ARG A 189 14.66 -18.49 -5.71
N ALA A 190 14.42 -19.31 -6.74
CA ALA A 190 13.06 -19.67 -7.14
C ALA A 190 12.36 -20.52 -6.07
N ALA A 191 13.10 -21.36 -5.35
CA ALA A 191 12.59 -22.13 -4.22
C ALA A 191 12.17 -21.21 -3.06
N ASP A 192 13.00 -20.25 -2.68
CA ASP A 192 12.71 -19.25 -1.65
C ASP A 192 11.48 -18.39 -2.01
N ALA A 193 11.32 -18.05 -3.30
CA ALA A 193 10.19 -17.31 -3.83
C ALA A 193 8.93 -18.18 -4.10
N GLY A 194 8.99 -19.50 -3.88
CA GLY A 194 7.86 -20.40 -4.11
C GLY A 194 7.53 -20.67 -5.58
N GLN A 195 8.48 -20.48 -6.52
CA GLN A 195 8.29 -20.55 -7.96
C GLN A 195 8.56 -21.98 -8.52
N ALA A 196 7.67 -22.92 -8.20
CA ALA A 196 7.82 -24.32 -8.60
C ALA A 196 7.91 -24.53 -10.12
N GLY A 197 7.23 -23.70 -10.91
CA GLY A 197 7.31 -23.75 -12.38
C GLY A 197 8.70 -23.41 -12.90
N THR A 198 9.31 -22.34 -12.42
CA THR A 198 10.67 -21.93 -12.77
C THR A 198 11.69 -23.03 -12.42
N ILE A 199 11.57 -23.64 -11.24
CA ILE A 199 12.46 -24.76 -10.85
C ILE A 199 12.31 -25.92 -11.84
N ALA A 200 11.09 -26.30 -12.19
CA ALA A 200 10.83 -27.42 -13.12
C ALA A 200 11.41 -27.15 -14.51
N SER A 201 11.31 -25.92 -15.02
CA SER A 201 11.92 -25.53 -16.31
C SER A 201 13.44 -25.58 -16.25
N LEU A 202 14.06 -25.02 -15.20
CA LEU A 202 15.54 -25.01 -15.05
C LEU A 202 16.12 -26.40 -14.81
N ALA A 203 15.36 -27.32 -14.22
CA ALA A 203 15.78 -28.68 -13.95
C ALA A 203 16.23 -29.42 -15.23
N SER A 204 15.56 -29.16 -16.36
CA SER A 204 15.91 -29.81 -17.64
C SER A 204 17.30 -29.41 -18.18
N TRP A 205 17.84 -28.29 -17.72
CA TRP A 205 19.15 -27.79 -18.13
C TRP A 205 20.32 -28.29 -17.25
N LEU A 206 19.97 -28.86 -16.08
CA LEU A 206 20.95 -29.47 -15.20
C LEU A 206 21.48 -30.79 -15.78
N PRO A 207 22.71 -31.25 -15.39
CA PRO A 207 23.15 -32.58 -15.62
C PRO A 207 22.17 -33.65 -15.14
N ALA A 208 22.05 -34.77 -15.83
CA ALA A 208 21.04 -35.79 -15.60
C ALA A 208 21.01 -36.31 -14.15
N ASP A 209 22.17 -36.40 -13.51
CA ASP A 209 22.33 -36.81 -12.11
C ASP A 209 21.80 -35.80 -11.09
N GLN A 210 21.58 -34.52 -11.49
CA GLN A 210 21.09 -33.42 -10.62
C GLN A 210 19.65 -33.05 -10.88
N GLN A 211 19.06 -33.48 -11.99
CA GLN A 211 17.68 -33.16 -12.35
C GLN A 211 16.67 -33.62 -11.30
N GLY A 212 16.90 -34.81 -10.73
CA GLY A 212 16.05 -35.40 -9.70
C GLY A 212 15.95 -34.55 -8.44
N ASP A 213 17.03 -33.92 -8.01
CA ASP A 213 17.09 -33.02 -6.86
C ASP A 213 16.28 -31.74 -7.10
N ALA A 214 16.39 -31.13 -8.28
CA ALA A 214 15.59 -29.94 -8.64
C ALA A 214 14.11 -30.26 -8.75
N GLN A 215 13.75 -31.42 -9.33
CA GLN A 215 12.36 -31.88 -9.38
C GLN A 215 11.78 -32.13 -7.99
N GLN A 216 12.61 -32.61 -7.03
CA GLN A 216 12.20 -32.78 -5.65
C GLN A 216 11.91 -31.45 -4.96
N LEU A 217 12.69 -30.40 -5.21
CA LEU A 217 12.39 -29.04 -4.74
C LEU A 217 11.09 -28.50 -5.32
N ALA A 218 10.87 -28.69 -6.63
CA ALA A 218 9.61 -28.29 -7.26
C ALA A 218 8.41 -29.04 -6.69
N LEU A 219 8.55 -30.33 -6.37
CA LEU A 219 7.52 -31.14 -5.72
C LEU A 219 7.23 -30.63 -4.32
N ALA A 220 8.24 -30.29 -3.51
CA ALA A 220 8.10 -29.73 -2.18
C ALA A 220 7.22 -28.46 -2.15
N LEU A 221 7.27 -27.65 -3.21
CA LEU A 221 6.44 -26.47 -3.34
C LEU A 221 5.00 -26.76 -3.79
N ARG A 222 4.79 -27.74 -4.68
CA ARG A 222 3.47 -28.07 -5.25
C ARG A 222 2.66 -29.00 -4.36
N ASP A 223 3.31 -30.06 -3.89
CA ASP A 223 2.74 -31.10 -3.06
C ASP A 223 3.72 -31.49 -1.94
N PRO A 224 3.72 -30.71 -0.84
CA PRO A 224 4.62 -30.95 0.28
C PRO A 224 4.42 -32.33 0.91
N THR A 225 3.19 -32.85 0.94
CA THR A 225 2.89 -34.17 1.52
C THR A 225 3.56 -35.28 0.71
N ALA A 226 3.42 -35.27 -0.60
CA ALA A 226 4.10 -36.23 -1.48
C ALA A 226 5.63 -36.12 -1.41
N ALA A 227 6.15 -34.89 -1.32
CA ALA A 227 7.59 -34.66 -1.17
C ALA A 227 8.15 -35.25 0.14
N LEU A 228 7.42 -35.09 1.27
CA LEU A 228 7.82 -35.65 2.57
C LEU A 228 7.72 -37.17 2.60
N ALA A 229 6.66 -37.74 2.00
CA ALA A 229 6.55 -39.20 1.85
C ALA A 229 7.74 -39.79 1.08
N LYS A 230 8.20 -39.11 0.01
CA LYS A 230 9.39 -39.53 -0.74
C LYS A 230 10.67 -39.35 0.09
N ALA A 231 10.80 -38.24 0.85
CA ALA A 231 11.95 -37.99 1.71
C ALA A 231 12.10 -39.04 2.82
N ALA A 232 10.97 -39.61 3.33
CA ALA A 232 10.96 -40.65 4.35
C ALA A 232 11.68 -41.97 3.91
N HIS A 233 11.81 -42.20 2.62
CA HIS A 233 12.46 -43.39 2.05
C HIS A 233 13.72 -43.07 1.22
N GLY A 234 14.02 -41.79 1.00
CA GLY A 234 15.14 -41.35 0.21
C GLY A 234 16.48 -41.34 0.96
N SER A 235 17.57 -41.08 0.21
CA SER A 235 18.91 -40.90 0.74
C SER A 235 19.07 -39.54 1.41
N ASP A 236 19.90 -39.47 2.44
CA ASP A 236 20.25 -38.23 3.12
C ASP A 236 21.30 -37.44 2.30
N THR A 237 20.84 -36.48 1.51
CA THR A 237 21.72 -35.57 0.76
C THR A 237 21.40 -34.11 1.15
N PRO A 238 22.32 -33.15 0.93
CA PRO A 238 22.03 -31.73 1.19
C PRO A 238 20.77 -31.24 0.46
N ARG A 239 20.54 -31.68 -0.77
CA ARG A 239 19.34 -31.29 -1.57
C ARG A 239 18.08 -31.98 -1.08
N ALA A 240 18.14 -33.23 -0.63
CA ALA A 240 17.02 -33.91 -0.02
C ALA A 240 16.58 -33.20 1.28
N ARG A 241 17.55 -32.79 2.12
CA ARG A 241 17.27 -32.00 3.32
C ARG A 241 16.67 -30.63 3.02
N GLN A 242 17.15 -29.93 2.00
CA GLN A 242 16.58 -28.65 1.55
C GLN A 242 15.13 -28.83 1.09
N ALA A 243 14.84 -29.85 0.28
CA ALA A 243 13.48 -30.13 -0.17
C ALA A 243 12.55 -30.53 0.98
N ALA A 244 13.03 -31.33 1.93
CA ALA A 244 12.26 -31.72 3.12
C ALA A 244 11.97 -30.48 4.01
N THR A 245 12.94 -29.59 4.22
CA THR A 245 12.77 -28.35 4.98
C THR A 245 11.68 -27.48 4.35
N LEU A 246 11.77 -27.26 3.03
CA LEU A 246 10.82 -26.47 2.28
C LEU A 246 9.41 -27.07 2.35
N ALA A 247 9.30 -28.41 2.22
CA ALA A 247 8.02 -29.10 2.32
C ALA A 247 7.41 -29.03 3.71
N LEU A 248 8.23 -29.20 4.77
CA LEU A 248 7.76 -29.09 6.17
C LEU A 248 7.26 -27.69 6.49
N VAL A 249 8.00 -26.65 6.15
CA VAL A 249 7.60 -25.24 6.36
C VAL A 249 6.30 -24.93 5.60
N ARG A 250 6.17 -25.46 4.39
CA ARG A 250 4.97 -25.21 3.56
C ARG A 250 3.75 -26.00 4.03
N LEU A 251 3.96 -27.24 4.50
CA LEU A 251 2.90 -28.06 5.08
C LEU A 251 2.41 -27.46 6.40
N ALA A 252 3.31 -27.02 7.28
CA ALA A 252 2.95 -26.39 8.56
C ALA A 252 1.95 -25.23 8.40
N ARG A 253 2.04 -24.47 7.31
CA ARG A 253 1.08 -23.38 7.04
C ARG A 253 -0.35 -23.88 6.70
N ARG A 254 -0.50 -25.11 6.26
CA ARG A 254 -1.78 -25.69 5.81
C ARG A 254 -2.38 -26.63 6.85
N ASP A 255 -1.52 -27.40 7.48
CA ASP A 255 -1.82 -28.47 8.41
C ASP A 255 -0.58 -28.69 9.28
N VAL A 256 -0.55 -28.00 10.41
CA VAL A 256 0.61 -27.99 11.31
C VAL A 256 0.80 -29.33 11.99
N ASP A 257 -0.28 -30.06 12.30
CA ASP A 257 -0.22 -31.37 12.93
C ASP A 257 0.43 -32.41 12.02
N SER A 258 0.02 -32.44 10.74
CA SER A 258 0.66 -33.29 9.73
C SER A 258 2.14 -32.96 9.53
N ALA A 259 2.50 -31.66 9.56
CA ALA A 259 3.90 -31.23 9.46
C ALA A 259 4.72 -31.65 10.68
N ASP A 260 4.17 -31.53 11.89
CA ASP A 260 4.82 -31.94 13.13
C ASP A 260 5.03 -33.47 13.17
N ALA A 261 4.03 -34.25 12.73
CA ALA A 261 4.16 -35.70 12.60
C ALA A 261 5.28 -36.07 11.60
N ALA A 262 5.32 -35.43 10.44
CA ALA A 262 6.38 -35.64 9.44
C ALA A 262 7.76 -35.23 9.97
N TRP A 263 7.85 -34.12 10.72
CA TRP A 263 9.10 -33.68 11.38
C TRP A 263 9.63 -34.73 12.34
N ARG A 264 8.79 -35.29 13.22
CA ARG A 264 9.19 -36.36 14.16
C ARG A 264 9.72 -37.60 13.45
N GLN A 265 9.19 -37.92 12.28
CA GLN A 265 9.65 -39.06 11.46
C GLN A 265 10.99 -38.76 10.78
N LEU A 266 11.19 -37.54 10.27
CA LEU A 266 12.35 -37.20 9.43
C LEU A 266 13.56 -36.75 10.24
N GLN A 267 13.35 -36.11 11.40
CA GLN A 267 14.43 -35.58 12.24
C GLN A 267 15.53 -36.62 12.59
N PRO A 268 15.22 -37.90 12.96
CA PRO A 268 16.24 -38.88 13.24
C PRO A 268 16.92 -39.48 11.99
N ARG A 269 16.35 -39.23 10.81
CA ARG A 269 16.81 -39.86 9.54
C ARG A 269 17.65 -38.93 8.68
N LEU A 270 17.35 -37.65 8.70
CA LEU A 270 18.03 -36.63 7.88
C LEU A 270 18.87 -35.75 8.79
N ALA A 271 20.13 -35.59 8.46
CA ALA A 271 21.09 -34.76 9.22
C ALA A 271 20.90 -33.28 8.90
N PHE A 272 19.69 -32.73 9.19
CA PHE A 272 19.42 -31.33 9.00
C PHE A 272 20.47 -30.44 9.65
N ASP A 273 20.95 -29.44 8.90
CA ASP A 273 21.82 -28.42 9.46
C ASP A 273 21.08 -27.51 10.46
N PRO A 274 21.79 -26.69 11.26
CA PRO A 274 21.14 -25.82 12.24
C PRO A 274 20.12 -24.85 11.62
N ALA A 275 20.42 -24.25 10.45
CA ALA A 275 19.53 -23.27 9.82
C ALA A 275 18.24 -23.94 9.30
N GLN A 276 18.34 -25.13 8.73
CA GLN A 276 17.19 -25.94 8.32
C GLN A 276 16.32 -26.31 9.51
N ARG A 277 16.94 -26.74 10.60
CA ARG A 277 16.26 -27.11 11.83
C ARG A 277 15.53 -25.91 12.45
N ASP A 278 16.20 -24.76 12.52
CA ASP A 278 15.64 -23.51 13.03
C ASP A 278 14.45 -23.05 12.20
N ALA A 279 14.52 -23.15 10.87
CA ALA A 279 13.43 -22.80 9.97
C ALA A 279 12.18 -23.69 10.19
N ILE A 280 12.40 -25.01 10.35
CA ILE A 280 11.32 -25.96 10.61
C ILE A 280 10.68 -25.71 11.99
N LEU A 281 11.48 -25.60 13.06
CA LEU A 281 10.99 -25.37 14.41
C LEU A 281 10.24 -24.03 14.52
N ARG A 282 10.75 -22.99 13.85
CA ARG A 282 10.06 -21.70 13.75
C ARG A 282 8.69 -21.84 13.10
N ALA A 283 8.61 -22.51 11.96
CA ALA A 283 7.34 -22.70 11.25
C ALA A 283 6.32 -23.49 12.09
N LEU A 284 6.74 -24.60 12.69
CA LEU A 284 5.88 -25.40 13.55
C LEU A 284 5.37 -24.58 14.75
N ALA A 285 6.27 -23.90 15.48
CA ALA A 285 5.87 -23.11 16.63
C ALA A 285 4.94 -21.94 16.25
N LEU A 286 5.19 -21.29 15.09
CA LEU A 286 4.36 -20.19 14.61
C LEU A 286 2.94 -20.63 14.25
N PHE A 287 2.80 -21.75 13.51
CA PHE A 287 1.47 -22.17 13.04
C PHE A 287 0.65 -22.82 14.16
N HIS A 288 1.26 -23.59 15.09
CA HIS A 288 0.61 -23.95 16.36
C HIS A 288 0.16 -22.73 17.17
N ALA A 289 0.92 -21.64 17.12
CA ALA A 289 0.55 -20.39 17.79
C ALA A 289 -0.64 -19.69 17.10
N THR A 290 -0.72 -19.69 15.76
CA THR A 290 -1.86 -19.10 15.03
C THR A 290 -3.15 -19.86 15.23
N ASP A 291 -3.06 -21.15 15.51
CA ASP A 291 -4.19 -22.03 15.82
C ASP A 291 -4.52 -22.06 17.34
N PHE A 292 -3.67 -21.41 18.16
CA PHE A 292 -3.81 -21.31 19.62
C PHE A 292 -3.79 -22.66 20.36
N ASP A 293 -3.07 -23.63 19.83
CA ASP A 293 -2.94 -24.96 20.43
C ASP A 293 -2.43 -24.90 21.88
N ASP A 294 -2.80 -25.89 22.69
CA ASP A 294 -2.52 -25.90 24.13
C ASP A 294 -1.03 -25.76 24.48
N ASP A 295 -0.14 -26.33 23.66
CA ASP A 295 1.31 -26.28 23.87
C ASP A 295 2.02 -25.12 23.13
N ALA A 296 1.27 -24.29 22.36
CA ALA A 296 1.83 -23.24 21.51
C ALA A 296 2.76 -22.27 22.25
N LEU A 297 2.39 -21.85 23.47
CA LEU A 297 3.22 -20.96 24.26
C LEU A 297 4.54 -21.64 24.67
N ALA A 298 4.48 -22.91 25.06
CA ALA A 298 5.66 -23.70 25.45
C ALA A 298 6.60 -23.89 24.25
N ARG A 299 6.06 -24.18 23.06
CA ARG A 299 6.82 -24.30 21.82
C ARG A 299 7.54 -23.00 21.45
N LEU A 300 6.87 -21.84 21.55
CA LEU A 300 7.47 -20.54 21.29
C LEU A 300 8.57 -20.18 22.28
N ILE A 301 8.41 -20.57 23.58
CA ILE A 301 9.43 -20.35 24.61
C ILE A 301 10.64 -21.26 24.37
N ALA A 302 10.43 -22.50 23.92
CA ALA A 302 11.48 -23.48 23.67
C ALA A 302 12.28 -23.24 22.38
N LEU A 303 11.86 -22.27 21.54
CA LEU A 303 12.58 -21.98 20.29
C LEU A 303 14.04 -21.53 20.59
N PRO A 304 15.02 -22.13 19.89
CA PRO A 304 16.41 -21.63 19.91
C PRO A 304 16.47 -20.14 19.55
N ALA A 305 17.41 -19.40 20.10
CA ALA A 305 17.55 -17.97 19.84
C ALA A 305 17.68 -17.64 18.34
N ALA A 306 18.39 -18.50 17.59
CA ALA A 306 18.56 -18.37 16.13
C ALA A 306 17.25 -18.63 15.34
N ALA A 307 16.32 -19.41 15.89
CA ALA A 307 15.03 -19.67 15.31
C ALA A 307 13.99 -18.56 15.60
N GLN A 308 14.26 -17.66 16.54
CA GLN A 308 13.35 -16.58 16.88
C GLN A 308 13.48 -15.41 15.90
N ASP A 309 12.34 -14.91 15.46
CA ASP A 309 12.21 -13.65 14.71
C ASP A 309 11.13 -12.76 15.36
N ASP A 310 10.89 -11.58 14.79
CA ASP A 310 9.90 -10.65 15.34
C ASP A 310 8.50 -11.27 15.35
N SER A 311 8.15 -12.05 14.35
CA SER A 311 6.85 -12.73 14.27
C SER A 311 6.65 -13.73 15.43
N THR A 312 7.64 -14.57 15.72
CA THR A 312 7.54 -15.55 16.82
C THR A 312 7.51 -14.88 18.19
N ARG A 313 8.21 -13.75 18.37
CA ARG A 313 8.17 -12.94 19.59
C ARG A 313 6.81 -12.29 19.81
N GLU A 314 6.24 -11.69 18.76
CA GLU A 314 4.89 -11.15 18.81
C GLU A 314 3.86 -12.25 19.11
N TRP A 315 3.93 -13.39 18.43
CA TRP A 315 3.01 -14.49 18.66
C TRP A 315 3.13 -15.09 20.07
N ARG A 316 4.30 -15.09 20.67
CA ARG A 316 4.46 -15.46 22.09
C ARG A 316 3.63 -14.57 23.00
N ALA A 317 3.63 -13.25 22.76
CA ALA A 317 2.78 -12.33 23.51
C ALA A 317 1.29 -12.54 23.17
N ARG A 318 0.91 -12.75 21.90
CA ARG A 318 -0.49 -12.96 21.47
C ARG A 318 -1.10 -14.22 22.07
N VAL A 319 -0.37 -15.33 22.10
CA VAL A 319 -0.82 -16.57 22.76
C VAL A 319 -0.98 -16.37 24.25
N ALA A 320 -0.07 -15.66 24.90
CA ALA A 320 -0.17 -15.32 26.32
C ALA A 320 -1.40 -14.42 26.61
N LEU A 321 -1.68 -13.43 25.72
CA LEU A 321 -2.88 -12.58 25.79
C LEU A 321 -4.17 -13.39 25.64
N ALA A 322 -4.24 -14.30 24.67
CA ALA A 322 -5.40 -15.16 24.46
C ALA A 322 -5.75 -16.03 25.70
N ARG A 323 -4.73 -16.38 26.48
CA ARG A 323 -4.88 -17.14 27.72
C ARG A 323 -5.00 -16.27 28.98
N MET A 324 -4.97 -14.94 28.81
CA MET A 324 -4.92 -13.98 29.92
C MET A 324 -3.80 -14.28 30.93
N ASN A 325 -2.71 -14.90 30.46
CA ASN A 325 -1.54 -15.20 31.28
C ASN A 325 -0.64 -13.96 31.38
N TRP A 326 -0.98 -13.04 32.27
CA TRP A 326 -0.35 -11.75 32.39
C TRP A 326 1.14 -11.79 32.72
N PRO A 327 1.63 -12.69 33.62
CA PRO A 327 3.06 -12.86 33.81
C PRO A 327 3.81 -13.28 32.55
N ALA A 328 3.20 -14.17 31.73
CA ALA A 328 3.78 -14.57 30.45
C ALA A 328 3.76 -13.44 29.40
N VAL A 329 2.73 -12.57 29.43
CA VAL A 329 2.68 -11.35 28.59
C VAL A 329 3.86 -10.41 28.92
N LEU A 330 4.08 -10.12 30.22
CA LEU A 330 5.22 -9.30 30.66
C LEU A 330 6.56 -9.88 30.20
N ALA A 331 6.75 -11.19 30.39
CA ALA A 331 7.96 -11.89 29.98
C ALA A 331 8.15 -11.91 28.46
N ALA A 332 7.06 -12.03 27.71
CA ALA A 332 7.10 -12.01 26.24
C ALA A 332 7.49 -10.63 25.70
N ILE A 333 6.87 -9.57 26.22
CA ILE A 333 7.18 -8.18 25.81
C ILE A 333 8.62 -7.80 26.21
N ALA A 334 9.07 -8.18 27.41
CA ALA A 334 10.45 -7.93 27.85
C ALA A 334 11.49 -8.63 26.97
N ALA A 335 11.14 -9.74 26.34
CA ALA A 335 12.01 -10.49 25.42
C ALA A 335 12.01 -9.96 23.98
N MET A 336 11.16 -8.97 23.64
CA MET A 336 11.14 -8.31 22.34
C MET A 336 12.34 -7.37 22.17
N PRO A 337 12.81 -7.14 20.92
CA PRO A 337 13.79 -6.11 20.66
C PRO A 337 13.22 -4.71 20.98
N PRO A 338 14.06 -3.70 21.28
CA PRO A 338 13.59 -2.36 21.63
C PRO A 338 12.65 -1.73 20.60
N SER A 339 12.84 -2.01 19.31
CA SER A 339 11.97 -1.54 18.25
C SER A 339 10.52 -2.02 18.40
N LEU A 340 10.32 -3.30 18.71
CA LEU A 340 8.97 -3.84 18.96
C LEU A 340 8.41 -3.35 20.28
N GLN A 341 9.21 -3.25 21.33
CA GLN A 341 8.74 -2.74 22.62
C GLN A 341 8.22 -1.30 22.54
N GLN A 342 8.67 -0.52 21.56
CA GLN A 342 8.22 0.86 21.33
C GLN A 342 6.92 0.95 20.51
N ASP A 343 6.45 -0.14 19.92
CA ASP A 343 5.18 -0.16 19.21
C ASP A 343 4.02 0.08 20.18
N GLU A 344 3.07 0.93 19.79
CA GLU A 344 1.89 1.29 20.62
C GLU A 344 1.09 0.07 21.08
N GLU A 345 1.00 -0.97 20.25
CA GLU A 345 0.33 -2.21 20.60
C GLU A 345 0.98 -2.85 21.84
N TRP A 346 2.31 -3.01 21.84
CA TRP A 346 3.01 -3.67 22.92
C TRP A 346 3.13 -2.79 24.16
N GLN A 347 3.20 -1.48 24.01
CA GLN A 347 3.12 -0.54 25.12
C GLN A 347 1.74 -0.60 25.82
N TYR A 348 0.65 -0.68 25.05
CA TYR A 348 -0.70 -0.81 25.58
C TYR A 348 -0.87 -2.14 26.34
N PHE A 349 -0.42 -3.27 25.77
CA PHE A 349 -0.52 -4.56 26.44
C PHE A 349 0.44 -4.73 27.60
N LEU A 350 1.58 -4.04 27.62
CA LEU A 350 2.42 -3.89 28.81
C LEU A 350 1.64 -3.23 29.94
N ALA A 351 0.96 -2.10 29.66
CA ALA A 351 0.12 -1.43 30.66
C ALA A 351 -1.02 -2.33 31.15
N ARG A 352 -1.66 -3.07 30.25
CA ARG A 352 -2.71 -4.04 30.62
C ARG A 352 -2.19 -5.14 31.55
N ALA A 353 -1.01 -5.66 31.26
CA ALA A 353 -0.40 -6.73 32.05
C ALA A 353 0.07 -6.21 33.42
N LEU A 354 0.66 -5.02 33.49
CA LEU A 354 1.03 -4.38 34.78
C LEU A 354 -0.19 -4.17 35.68
N ALA A 355 -1.28 -3.63 35.14
CA ALA A 355 -2.54 -3.47 35.89
C ALA A 355 -3.09 -4.81 36.38
N ALA A 356 -3.07 -5.84 35.54
CA ALA A 356 -3.57 -7.16 35.89
C ALA A 356 -2.70 -7.92 36.90
N THR A 357 -1.43 -7.53 37.04
CA THR A 357 -0.47 -8.08 38.05
C THR A 357 -0.31 -7.22 39.28
N GLY A 358 -1.07 -6.11 39.39
CA GLY A 358 -1.14 -5.27 40.61
C GLY A 358 -0.18 -4.08 40.64
N ASP A 359 0.56 -3.81 39.54
CA ASP A 359 1.39 -2.59 39.44
C ASP A 359 0.59 -1.47 38.75
N ASP A 360 -0.44 -0.99 39.41
CA ASP A 360 -1.32 0.06 38.91
C ASP A 360 -0.58 1.36 38.60
N ALA A 361 0.44 1.70 39.41
CA ALA A 361 1.20 2.93 39.22
C ALA A 361 2.03 2.90 37.92
N ALA A 362 2.67 1.79 37.61
CA ALA A 362 3.37 1.61 36.33
C ALA A 362 2.39 1.55 35.16
N ALA A 363 1.26 0.86 35.30
CA ALA A 363 0.23 0.78 34.29
C ALA A 363 -0.32 2.18 33.93
N GLN A 364 -0.63 3.02 34.89
CA GLN A 364 -1.10 4.39 34.68
C GLN A 364 -0.07 5.24 33.94
N ARG A 365 1.22 5.12 34.28
CA ARG A 365 2.28 5.84 33.54
C ARG A 365 2.33 5.41 32.06
N GLN A 366 2.24 4.11 31.77
CA GLN A 366 2.24 3.60 30.40
C GLN A 366 0.99 4.05 29.62
N TYR A 367 -0.20 3.96 30.22
CA TYR A 367 -1.40 4.48 29.56
C TYR A 367 -1.33 5.98 29.31
N ALA A 368 -0.79 6.78 30.26
CA ALA A 368 -0.66 8.23 30.10
C ALA A 368 0.28 8.60 28.94
N ALA A 369 1.34 7.82 28.71
CA ALA A 369 2.24 8.03 27.57
C ALA A 369 1.53 7.81 26.21
N LEU A 370 0.57 6.89 26.14
CA LEU A 370 -0.19 6.59 24.94
C LEU A 370 -1.41 7.50 24.73
N ALA A 371 -2.08 7.91 25.81
CA ALA A 371 -3.36 8.63 25.78
C ALA A 371 -3.28 9.99 25.04
N GLY A 372 -2.08 10.54 24.88
CA GLY A 372 -1.82 11.77 24.10
C GLY A 372 -1.86 11.59 22.59
N GLN A 373 -2.07 10.37 22.07
CA GLN A 373 -2.01 10.05 20.65
C GLN A 373 -3.41 9.75 20.09
N ALA A 374 -3.70 10.30 18.90
CA ALA A 374 -4.97 10.05 18.19
C ALA A 374 -4.91 8.73 17.38
N THR A 375 -4.66 7.62 18.07
CA THR A 375 -4.52 6.28 17.52
C THR A 375 -5.44 5.30 18.25
N TYR A 376 -5.58 4.09 17.72
CA TYR A 376 -6.39 3.03 18.34
C TYR A 376 -5.97 2.76 19.79
N PHE A 377 -4.69 2.55 20.02
CA PHE A 377 -4.16 2.27 21.36
C PHE A 377 -4.14 3.51 22.26
N GLY A 378 -3.94 4.70 21.67
CA GLY A 378 -4.06 5.97 22.38
C GLY A 378 -5.48 6.21 22.91
N PHE A 379 -6.50 5.97 22.08
CA PHE A 379 -7.90 6.09 22.52
C PHE A 379 -8.27 5.03 23.55
N LEU A 380 -7.84 3.78 23.40
CA LEU A 380 -8.04 2.75 24.43
C LEU A 380 -7.36 3.10 25.75
N ALA A 381 -6.15 3.65 25.71
CA ALA A 381 -5.41 4.09 26.90
C ALA A 381 -6.13 5.25 27.61
N ALA A 382 -6.62 6.23 26.85
CA ALA A 382 -7.42 7.34 27.39
C ALA A 382 -8.72 6.84 28.02
N ASP A 383 -9.37 5.81 27.43
CA ASP A 383 -10.56 5.18 28.03
C ASP A 383 -10.24 4.51 29.37
N ARG A 384 -9.08 3.82 29.49
CA ARG A 384 -8.63 3.21 30.76
C ARG A 384 -8.38 4.25 31.85
N LEU A 385 -7.87 5.42 31.47
CA LEU A 385 -7.64 6.54 32.38
C LEU A 385 -8.88 7.41 32.61
N ARG A 386 -9.98 7.19 31.87
CA ARG A 386 -11.18 8.04 31.85
C ARG A 386 -10.86 9.50 31.48
N GLN A 387 -9.87 9.71 30.62
CA GLN A 387 -9.44 11.03 30.14
C GLN A 387 -10.11 11.39 28.82
N ASP A 388 -10.19 12.69 28.51
CA ASP A 388 -10.59 13.18 27.21
C ASP A 388 -9.58 12.76 26.14
N TYR A 389 -10.06 12.62 24.90
CA TYR A 389 -9.21 12.20 23.79
C TYR A 389 -8.35 13.35 23.30
N ALA A 390 -7.08 13.06 23.07
CA ALA A 390 -6.13 14.00 22.48
C ALA A 390 -6.21 13.95 20.94
N ILE A 391 -6.95 14.89 20.34
CA ILE A 391 -6.90 15.13 18.90
C ILE A 391 -6.45 16.56 18.70
N CYS A 392 -5.24 16.75 18.19
CA CYS A 392 -4.59 18.07 18.05
C CYS A 392 -4.53 18.47 16.57
N PRO A 393 -5.56 19.13 16.03
CA PRO A 393 -5.56 19.54 14.64
C PRO A 393 -4.50 20.59 14.35
N LEU A 394 -3.86 20.46 13.20
CA LEU A 394 -3.07 21.54 12.59
C LEU A 394 -3.91 22.21 11.51
N SER A 395 -3.79 23.52 11.43
CA SER A 395 -4.29 24.32 10.30
C SER A 395 -3.14 24.73 9.40
N LEU A 396 -3.36 24.75 8.12
CA LEU A 396 -2.40 25.32 7.19
C LEU A 396 -2.49 26.86 7.24
N ALA A 397 -1.34 27.52 7.28
CA ALA A 397 -1.30 28.96 7.09
C ALA A 397 -1.55 29.29 5.61
N ASP A 398 -2.32 30.36 5.38
CA ASP A 398 -2.53 30.88 4.04
C ASP A 398 -1.21 31.43 3.48
N ASP A 399 -0.82 30.94 2.29
CA ASP A 399 0.33 31.44 1.54
C ASP A 399 -0.05 31.60 0.05
N PRO A 400 -0.77 32.68 -0.30
CA PRO A 400 -1.26 32.89 -1.67
C PRO A 400 -0.14 32.96 -2.71
N ARG A 401 1.04 33.49 -2.32
CA ARG A 401 2.19 33.60 -3.22
C ARG A 401 2.76 32.21 -3.56
N ARG A 402 2.91 31.36 -2.54
CA ARG A 402 3.38 30.00 -2.73
C ARG A 402 2.37 29.15 -3.49
N GLU A 403 1.08 29.37 -3.22
CA GLU A 403 -0.01 28.74 -3.96
C GLU A 403 0.04 29.09 -5.45
N GLN A 404 0.21 30.36 -5.78
CA GLN A 404 0.31 30.80 -7.17
C GLN A 404 1.53 30.18 -7.88
N LEU A 405 2.68 30.13 -7.21
CA LEU A 405 3.89 29.49 -7.75
C LEU A 405 3.68 27.97 -7.97
N LEU A 406 2.97 27.34 -7.06
CA LEU A 406 2.67 25.92 -7.16
C LEU A 406 1.70 25.61 -8.31
N LEU A 407 0.65 26.42 -8.45
CA LEU A 407 -0.32 26.33 -9.54
C LEU A 407 0.28 26.67 -10.92
N ALA A 408 1.38 27.43 -10.96
CA ALA A 408 2.10 27.71 -12.19
C ALA A 408 2.97 26.55 -12.68
N ARG A 409 3.17 25.48 -11.88
CA ARG A 409 3.96 24.31 -12.29
C ARG A 409 3.22 23.49 -13.37
N PRO A 410 3.81 23.31 -14.56
CA PRO A 410 3.10 22.64 -15.67
C PRO A 410 2.64 21.21 -15.33
N GLY A 411 3.43 20.45 -14.56
CA GLY A 411 3.06 19.09 -14.14
C GLY A 411 1.82 19.05 -13.25
N LEU A 412 1.67 20.01 -12.30
CA LEU A 412 0.48 20.11 -11.47
C LEU A 412 -0.74 20.60 -12.25
N GLN A 413 -0.55 21.54 -13.20
CA GLN A 413 -1.63 21.96 -14.09
C GLN A 413 -2.18 20.77 -14.88
N ARG A 414 -1.30 19.94 -15.46
CA ARG A 414 -1.71 18.71 -16.15
C ARG A 414 -2.38 17.71 -15.19
N ALA A 415 -1.85 17.53 -13.99
CA ALA A 415 -2.44 16.63 -13.01
C ALA A 415 -3.89 17.02 -12.66
N PHE A 416 -4.12 18.28 -12.34
CA PHE A 416 -5.46 18.79 -12.06
C PHE A 416 -6.40 18.73 -13.27
N GLU A 417 -5.87 19.03 -14.46
CA GLU A 417 -6.69 18.97 -15.66
C GLU A 417 -7.04 17.55 -16.06
N LEU A 418 -6.12 16.59 -15.95
CA LEU A 418 -6.40 15.15 -16.13
C LEU A 418 -7.46 14.66 -15.13
N PHE A 419 -7.39 15.11 -13.88
CA PHE A 419 -8.41 14.79 -12.89
C PHE A 419 -9.78 15.37 -13.29
N ALA A 420 -9.82 16.61 -13.77
CA ALA A 420 -11.06 17.30 -14.18
C ALA A 420 -11.71 16.68 -15.43
N VAL A 421 -10.96 15.91 -16.22
CA VAL A 421 -11.48 15.19 -17.39
C VAL A 421 -11.65 13.68 -17.16
N ASP A 422 -11.71 13.24 -15.91
CA ASP A 422 -11.93 11.85 -15.47
C ASP A 422 -10.85 10.85 -15.95
N LEU A 423 -9.59 11.29 -15.94
CA LEU A 423 -8.42 10.45 -16.20
C LEU A 423 -7.55 10.30 -14.92
N PRO A 424 -8.10 9.77 -13.81
CA PRO A 424 -7.47 9.82 -12.49
C PRO A 424 -6.14 9.05 -12.41
N ARG A 425 -5.96 7.98 -13.21
CA ARG A 425 -4.71 7.20 -13.22
C ARG A 425 -3.55 8.02 -13.80
N LEU A 426 -3.79 8.73 -14.90
CA LEU A 426 -2.79 9.62 -15.50
C LEU A 426 -2.56 10.84 -14.61
N ALA A 427 -3.64 11.40 -14.04
CA ALA A 427 -3.58 12.52 -13.09
C ALA A 427 -2.67 12.20 -11.91
N ARG A 428 -2.81 11.01 -11.29
CA ARG A 428 -1.95 10.57 -10.17
C ARG A 428 -0.48 10.43 -10.56
N ARG A 429 -0.20 9.99 -11.77
CA ARG A 429 1.18 9.88 -12.27
C ARG A 429 1.83 11.25 -12.45
N GLU A 430 1.11 12.22 -13.05
CA GLU A 430 1.58 13.62 -13.16
C GLU A 430 1.76 14.25 -11.78
N TRP A 431 0.82 14.05 -10.86
CA TRP A 431 0.90 14.51 -9.49
C TRP A 431 2.17 14.02 -8.79
N ASN A 432 2.40 12.71 -8.80
CA ASN A 432 3.57 12.13 -8.15
C ASN A 432 4.88 12.67 -8.73
N ARG A 433 4.94 12.81 -10.06
CA ARG A 433 6.11 13.37 -10.74
C ARG A 433 6.33 14.84 -10.41
N ALA A 434 5.26 15.63 -10.40
CA ALA A 434 5.33 17.08 -10.15
C ALA A 434 5.74 17.42 -8.71
N LEU A 435 5.46 16.53 -7.75
CA LEU A 435 5.80 16.70 -6.34
C LEU A 435 7.05 15.94 -5.90
N GLN A 436 7.66 15.15 -6.77
CA GLN A 436 8.89 14.43 -6.46
C GLN A 436 10.01 15.40 -6.04
N GLY A 437 10.63 15.15 -4.88
CA GLY A 437 11.71 15.97 -4.35
C GLY A 437 11.29 17.36 -3.81
N THR A 438 9.99 17.63 -3.68
CA THR A 438 9.50 18.86 -3.08
C THR A 438 9.54 18.82 -1.55
N ASP A 439 9.63 19.98 -0.91
CA ASP A 439 9.60 20.10 0.55
C ASP A 439 8.20 19.80 1.15
N ALA A 440 8.16 19.49 2.44
CA ALA A 440 6.94 19.16 3.15
C ALA A 440 5.89 20.29 3.12
N ALA A 441 6.29 21.55 3.12
CA ALA A 441 5.37 22.68 3.06
C ALA A 441 4.68 22.76 1.68
N THR A 442 5.43 22.52 0.60
CA THR A 442 4.89 22.41 -0.76
C THR A 442 3.93 21.22 -0.89
N GLN A 443 4.26 20.07 -0.31
CA GLN A 443 3.38 18.90 -0.32
C GLN A 443 2.07 19.14 0.44
N ARG A 444 2.13 19.79 1.61
CA ARG A 444 0.94 20.17 2.39
C ARG A 444 0.02 21.11 1.62
N LEU A 445 0.59 22.13 0.98
CA LEU A 445 -0.18 23.07 0.16
C LEU A 445 -0.78 22.39 -1.08
N ALA A 446 -0.04 21.51 -1.74
CA ALA A 446 -0.58 20.73 -2.84
C ALA A 446 -1.75 19.84 -2.40
N ALA A 447 -1.64 19.19 -1.23
CA ALA A 447 -2.71 18.38 -0.66
C ALA A 447 -3.98 19.20 -0.38
N ASP A 448 -3.83 20.43 0.14
CA ASP A 448 -4.95 21.35 0.35
C ASP A 448 -5.59 21.76 -0.99
N LEU A 449 -4.78 22.09 -1.99
CA LEU A 449 -5.26 22.38 -3.34
C LEU A 449 -6.04 21.20 -3.96
N ALA A 450 -5.59 19.99 -3.75
CA ALA A 450 -6.29 18.79 -4.20
C ALA A 450 -7.64 18.62 -3.48
N ASN A 451 -7.65 18.78 -2.16
CA ASN A 451 -8.87 18.69 -1.33
C ASN A 451 -9.92 19.73 -1.76
N ARG A 452 -9.52 20.98 -1.94
CA ARG A 452 -10.41 22.07 -2.41
C ARG A 452 -10.99 21.82 -3.81
N ARG A 453 -10.35 20.95 -4.62
CA ARG A 453 -10.81 20.53 -5.96
C ARG A 453 -11.57 19.20 -5.95
N GLY A 454 -11.87 18.64 -4.77
CA GLY A 454 -12.56 17.36 -4.63
C GLY A 454 -11.68 16.14 -4.92
N TRP A 455 -10.37 16.32 -5.04
CA TRP A 455 -9.42 15.22 -5.28
C TRP A 455 -8.87 14.70 -3.96
N TYR A 456 -9.75 14.06 -3.20
CA TYR A 456 -9.52 13.71 -1.79
C TYR A 456 -8.41 12.68 -1.58
N ASP A 457 -8.31 11.68 -2.46
CA ASP A 457 -7.28 10.64 -2.33
C ASP A 457 -5.86 11.24 -2.38
N ARG A 458 -5.64 12.31 -3.17
CA ARG A 458 -4.34 12.99 -3.20
C ARG A 458 -4.05 13.76 -1.93
N ALA A 459 -5.06 14.43 -1.36
CA ALA A 459 -4.91 15.07 -0.06
C ALA A 459 -4.50 14.04 1.01
N VAL A 460 -5.20 12.91 1.03
CA VAL A 460 -4.97 11.83 1.99
C VAL A 460 -3.58 11.21 1.87
N PHE A 461 -3.18 10.78 0.66
CA PHE A 461 -1.92 10.03 0.48
C PHE A 461 -0.67 10.90 0.48
N THR A 462 -0.79 12.19 0.19
CA THR A 462 0.34 13.12 0.25
C THR A 462 0.76 13.41 1.70
N LEU A 463 -0.17 13.28 2.67
CA LEU A 463 0.03 13.61 4.08
C LEU A 463 0.24 12.35 4.93
N SER A 464 1.37 11.64 4.75
CA SER A 464 1.59 10.30 5.29
C SER A 464 2.54 10.22 6.50
N SER A 465 3.17 11.34 6.92
CA SER A 465 4.16 11.31 8.00
C SER A 465 4.30 12.63 8.76
N GLY A 466 4.87 12.54 9.96
CA GLY A 466 5.18 13.68 10.82
C GLY A 466 3.96 14.54 11.17
N ASP A 467 4.15 15.84 11.33
CA ASP A 467 3.06 16.77 11.67
C ASP A 467 1.94 16.82 10.64
N ALA A 468 2.18 16.39 9.40
CA ALA A 468 1.12 16.30 8.39
C ALA A 468 0.01 15.32 8.79
N LEU A 469 0.29 14.36 9.67
CA LEU A 469 -0.72 13.45 10.25
C LEU A 469 -1.80 14.18 11.05
N ARG A 470 -1.53 15.39 11.51
CA ARG A 470 -2.43 16.26 12.30
C ARG A 470 -3.33 17.16 11.43
N LEU A 471 -3.16 17.14 10.10
CA LEU A 471 -4.04 17.85 9.16
C LEU A 471 -5.33 17.05 8.94
N TYR A 472 -6.15 16.93 9.99
CA TYR A 472 -7.31 16.04 9.99
C TYR A 472 -8.36 16.43 8.95
N ASP A 473 -8.52 17.73 8.65
CA ASP A 473 -9.46 18.21 7.63
C ASP A 473 -9.15 17.65 6.23
N LEU A 474 -7.88 17.49 5.93
CA LEU A 474 -7.40 16.98 4.65
C LEU A 474 -7.30 15.44 4.63
N ARG A 475 -6.93 14.83 5.76
CA ARG A 475 -6.76 13.37 5.86
C ARG A 475 -8.06 12.61 6.09
N PHE A 476 -9.07 13.29 6.64
CA PHE A 476 -10.40 12.75 6.93
C PHE A 476 -11.47 13.65 6.33
N PRO A 477 -11.54 13.79 4.99
CA PRO A 477 -12.51 14.66 4.36
C PRO A 477 -13.94 14.18 4.60
N LEU A 478 -14.89 15.11 4.79
CA LEU A 478 -16.31 14.84 4.86
C LEU A 478 -16.96 14.92 3.46
N ALA A 479 -16.33 14.26 2.49
CA ALA A 479 -16.80 14.23 1.11
C ALA A 479 -18.05 13.33 0.96
N SER A 480 -18.84 13.57 -0.07
CA SER A 480 -20.09 12.84 -0.34
C SER A 480 -21.03 12.76 0.87
N GLN A 481 -21.04 13.81 1.71
CA GLN A 481 -21.85 13.83 2.92
C GLN A 481 -23.33 13.62 2.61
N ASP A 482 -23.84 14.26 1.56
CA ASP A 482 -25.24 14.15 1.11
C ASP A 482 -25.60 12.74 0.57
N GLY A 483 -24.59 11.91 0.27
CA GLY A 483 -24.77 10.51 -0.15
C GLY A 483 -24.49 9.54 0.99
N LEU A 484 -23.31 9.61 1.62
CA LEU A 484 -22.87 8.62 2.60
C LEU A 484 -23.70 8.63 3.88
N VAL A 485 -23.99 9.82 4.43
CA VAL A 485 -24.73 9.95 5.70
C VAL A 485 -26.15 9.38 5.55
N PRO A 486 -26.97 9.79 4.56
CA PRO A 486 -28.32 9.22 4.40
C PRO A 486 -28.31 7.71 4.15
N HIS A 487 -27.36 7.19 3.37
CA HIS A 487 -27.27 5.75 3.13
C HIS A 487 -26.86 4.97 4.39
N ALA A 488 -25.97 5.51 5.21
CA ALA A 488 -25.59 4.91 6.48
C ALA A 488 -26.78 4.90 7.47
N GLU A 489 -27.48 6.01 7.61
CA GLU A 489 -28.67 6.13 8.46
C GLU A 489 -29.81 5.22 8.01
N GLN A 490 -30.10 5.17 6.70
CA GLN A 490 -31.09 4.25 6.12
C GLN A 490 -30.73 2.79 6.35
N ALA A 491 -29.45 2.46 6.34
CA ALA A 491 -28.95 1.11 6.62
C ALA A 491 -28.88 0.81 8.13
N GLY A 492 -29.16 1.77 9.01
CA GLY A 492 -29.13 1.62 10.47
C GLY A 492 -27.71 1.53 11.04
N ILE A 493 -26.70 2.03 10.32
CA ILE A 493 -25.30 2.08 10.77
C ILE A 493 -24.86 3.50 11.08
N TYR A 494 -23.85 3.61 11.94
CA TYR A 494 -23.35 4.91 12.36
C TYR A 494 -22.54 5.60 11.24
N PRO A 495 -22.87 6.84 10.81
CA PRO A 495 -22.19 7.51 9.70
C PRO A 495 -20.67 7.61 9.86
N ALA A 496 -20.17 7.92 11.06
CA ALA A 496 -18.73 7.99 11.32
C ALA A 496 -18.01 6.66 11.06
N TRP A 497 -18.68 5.54 11.31
CA TRP A 497 -18.13 4.22 11.00
C TRP A 497 -18.15 3.92 9.49
N ALA A 498 -19.21 4.29 8.78
CA ALA A 498 -19.26 4.18 7.32
C ALA A 498 -18.15 4.99 6.64
N TYR A 499 -17.89 6.22 7.12
CA TYR A 499 -16.74 7.03 6.70
C TYR A 499 -15.41 6.34 6.98
N ALA A 500 -15.26 5.72 8.15
CA ALA A 500 -14.02 5.02 8.54
C ALA A 500 -13.73 3.83 7.62
N ILE A 501 -14.75 3.04 7.26
CA ILE A 501 -14.63 1.94 6.28
C ILE A 501 -14.18 2.50 4.93
N LEU A 502 -14.91 3.46 4.36
CA LEU A 502 -14.57 4.05 3.06
C LEU A 502 -13.13 4.60 3.03
N ARG A 503 -12.75 5.29 4.12
CA ARG A 503 -11.39 5.81 4.28
C ARG A 503 -10.32 4.72 4.35
N ALA A 504 -10.61 3.61 5.02
CA ALA A 504 -9.69 2.48 5.14
C ALA A 504 -9.58 1.69 3.83
N GLU A 505 -10.67 1.56 3.09
CA GLU A 505 -10.75 0.78 1.85
C GLU A 505 -10.09 1.46 0.64
N SER A 506 -10.45 2.70 0.38
CA SER A 506 -10.01 3.39 -0.85
C SER A 506 -9.35 4.75 -0.63
N ALA A 507 -9.48 5.31 0.55
CA ALA A 507 -9.13 6.71 0.79
C ALA A 507 -9.71 7.67 -0.27
N TRP A 508 -10.97 7.45 -0.66
CA TRP A 508 -11.73 8.23 -1.66
C TRP A 508 -11.32 7.99 -3.12
N MET A 509 -10.56 6.94 -3.44
CA MET A 509 -10.32 6.55 -4.83
C MET A 509 -11.52 5.80 -5.39
N SER A 510 -12.33 6.45 -6.24
CA SER A 510 -13.49 5.82 -6.89
C SER A 510 -13.11 4.74 -7.91
N ASP A 511 -11.94 4.85 -8.52
CA ASP A 511 -11.38 3.89 -9.48
C ASP A 511 -10.46 2.83 -8.85
N ALA A 512 -10.50 2.69 -7.51
CA ALA A 512 -9.69 1.69 -6.80
C ALA A 512 -10.11 0.26 -7.18
N ARG A 513 -9.09 -0.59 -7.41
CA ARG A 513 -9.26 -2.03 -7.65
C ARG A 513 -8.17 -2.79 -6.93
N SER A 514 -8.55 -3.73 -6.09
CA SER A 514 -7.59 -4.60 -5.38
C SER A 514 -7.13 -5.78 -6.22
N GLY A 515 -6.09 -6.48 -5.77
CA GLY A 515 -5.64 -7.73 -6.38
C GLY A 515 -6.68 -8.85 -6.36
N ALA A 516 -7.64 -8.79 -5.43
CA ALA A 516 -8.77 -9.71 -5.33
C ALA A 516 -10.01 -9.23 -6.11
N ASP A 517 -9.88 -8.18 -6.94
CA ASP A 517 -10.95 -7.57 -7.73
C ASP A 517 -12.03 -6.84 -6.90
N ALA A 518 -11.73 -6.41 -5.67
CA ALA A 518 -12.61 -5.49 -4.95
C ALA A 518 -12.54 -4.09 -5.60
N ARG A 519 -13.69 -3.39 -5.74
CA ARG A 519 -13.83 -2.20 -6.58
C ARG A 519 -14.49 -1.02 -5.88
N GLY A 520 -14.03 0.18 -6.23
CA GLY A 520 -14.64 1.46 -5.88
C GLY A 520 -14.38 1.90 -4.45
N LEU A 521 -15.18 2.88 -3.97
CA LEU A 521 -14.95 3.59 -2.71
C LEU A 521 -14.92 2.68 -1.48
N MET A 522 -15.85 1.72 -1.38
CA MET A 522 -15.96 0.79 -0.27
C MET A 522 -15.44 -0.62 -0.63
N GLN A 523 -14.68 -0.77 -1.72
CA GLN A 523 -13.98 -1.98 -2.13
C GLN A 523 -14.86 -3.26 -2.09
N LEU A 524 -15.99 -3.23 -2.78
CA LEU A 524 -16.85 -4.40 -2.89
C LEU A 524 -16.37 -5.36 -3.97
N LEU A 525 -16.35 -6.65 -3.63
CA LEU A 525 -16.20 -7.70 -4.65
C LEU A 525 -17.43 -7.71 -5.57
N PRO A 526 -17.27 -7.91 -6.89
CA PRO A 526 -18.41 -7.97 -7.83
C PRO A 526 -19.52 -8.94 -7.41
N ALA A 527 -19.16 -10.13 -6.92
CA ALA A 527 -20.14 -11.11 -6.43
C ALA A 527 -20.91 -10.60 -5.21
N THR A 528 -20.23 -9.93 -4.26
CA THR A 528 -20.84 -9.31 -3.08
C THR A 528 -21.78 -8.18 -3.51
N GLY A 529 -21.34 -7.30 -4.41
CA GLY A 529 -22.17 -6.21 -4.94
C GLY A 529 -23.46 -6.72 -5.59
N ALA A 530 -23.36 -7.75 -6.42
CA ALA A 530 -24.52 -8.38 -7.07
C ALA A 530 -25.52 -8.98 -6.05
N LEU A 531 -25.02 -9.67 -5.02
CA LEU A 531 -25.85 -10.25 -3.96
C LEU A 531 -26.57 -9.18 -3.14
N VAL A 532 -25.86 -8.13 -2.73
CA VAL A 532 -26.45 -7.01 -1.96
C VAL A 532 -27.45 -6.26 -2.81
N ALA A 533 -27.18 -5.97 -4.07
CA ALA A 533 -28.11 -5.31 -4.97
C ALA A 533 -29.41 -6.11 -5.11
N ARG A 534 -29.33 -7.42 -5.34
CA ARG A 534 -30.47 -8.32 -5.40
C ARG A 534 -31.29 -8.31 -4.10
N ALA A 535 -30.62 -8.46 -2.97
CA ALA A 535 -31.29 -8.48 -1.64
C ALA A 535 -31.98 -7.15 -1.32
N ALA A 536 -31.44 -6.03 -1.79
CA ALA A 536 -31.96 -4.68 -1.58
C ALA A 536 -32.94 -4.22 -2.67
N GLY A 537 -33.20 -5.01 -3.70
CA GLY A 537 -34.03 -4.59 -4.85
C GLY A 537 -33.42 -3.43 -5.67
N LEU A 538 -32.09 -3.27 -5.63
CA LEU A 538 -31.36 -2.22 -6.35
C LEU A 538 -30.92 -2.68 -7.75
N PRO A 539 -30.84 -1.76 -8.73
CA PRO A 539 -30.32 -2.10 -10.06
C PRO A 539 -28.87 -2.55 -9.98
N TRP A 540 -28.54 -3.58 -10.78
CA TRP A 540 -27.19 -4.08 -10.94
C TRP A 540 -26.83 -4.14 -12.43
N ASN A 541 -25.92 -3.26 -12.85
CA ASN A 541 -25.51 -3.12 -14.26
C ASN A 541 -24.10 -3.75 -14.50
N GLY A 542 -23.76 -4.78 -13.71
CA GLY A 542 -22.48 -5.45 -13.82
C GLY A 542 -21.39 -4.88 -12.90
N ALA A 543 -20.24 -5.52 -12.92
CA ALA A 543 -19.14 -5.25 -12.00
C ALA A 543 -18.58 -3.82 -12.07
N ASP A 544 -18.63 -3.19 -13.25
CA ASP A 544 -18.10 -1.83 -13.45
C ASP A 544 -18.98 -0.74 -12.81
N SER A 545 -20.26 -1.04 -12.52
CA SER A 545 -21.11 -0.12 -11.76
C SER A 545 -20.57 0.16 -10.34
N LEU A 546 -19.69 -0.70 -9.82
CA LEU A 546 -19.00 -0.46 -8.54
C LEU A 546 -17.98 0.69 -8.57
N TYR A 547 -17.61 1.20 -9.74
CA TYR A 547 -16.81 2.41 -9.86
C TYR A 547 -17.64 3.69 -9.75
N ASP A 548 -18.97 3.59 -9.86
CA ASP A 548 -19.88 4.71 -9.57
C ASP A 548 -19.95 4.94 -8.05
N PRO A 549 -19.57 6.14 -7.55
CA PRO A 549 -19.59 6.44 -6.13
C PRO A 549 -20.96 6.26 -5.47
N VAL A 550 -22.05 6.62 -6.18
CA VAL A 550 -23.42 6.54 -5.64
C VAL A 550 -23.82 5.08 -5.45
N VAL A 551 -23.61 4.27 -6.48
CA VAL A 551 -23.90 2.83 -6.44
C VAL A 551 -23.05 2.13 -5.38
N ASN A 552 -21.74 2.44 -5.35
CA ASN A 552 -20.81 1.80 -4.44
C ASN A 552 -21.13 2.11 -2.96
N ILE A 553 -21.42 3.38 -2.63
CA ILE A 553 -21.83 3.79 -1.26
C ILE A 553 -23.15 3.11 -0.88
N ALA A 554 -24.14 3.11 -1.78
CA ALA A 554 -25.45 2.51 -1.49
C ALA A 554 -25.38 1.01 -1.22
N LEU A 555 -24.52 0.27 -1.94
CA LEU A 555 -24.30 -1.15 -1.73
C LEU A 555 -23.37 -1.43 -0.56
N GLY A 556 -22.29 -0.66 -0.41
CA GLY A 556 -21.29 -0.85 0.64
C GLY A 556 -21.84 -0.63 2.04
N THR A 557 -22.66 0.42 2.23
CA THR A 557 -23.33 0.68 3.53
C THR A 557 -24.32 -0.43 3.90
N ARG A 558 -25.04 -1.00 2.92
CA ARG A 558 -25.94 -2.14 3.15
C ARG A 558 -25.17 -3.42 3.48
N TYR A 559 -24.06 -3.68 2.78
CA TYR A 559 -23.22 -4.83 3.10
C TYR A 559 -22.62 -4.70 4.52
N LEU A 560 -22.19 -3.51 4.89
CA LEU A 560 -21.68 -3.24 6.24
C LEU A 560 -22.77 -3.46 7.30
N ALA A 561 -24.02 -3.05 7.02
CA ALA A 561 -25.16 -3.28 7.89
C ALA A 561 -25.49 -4.79 8.02
N GLN A 562 -25.38 -5.57 6.94
CA GLN A 562 -25.54 -7.03 7.01
C GLN A 562 -24.47 -7.68 7.91
N MET A 563 -23.23 -7.21 7.84
CA MET A 563 -22.17 -7.67 8.75
C MET A 563 -22.46 -7.26 10.20
N ALA A 564 -22.92 -6.03 10.43
CA ALA A 564 -23.33 -5.60 11.76
C ALA A 564 -24.45 -6.48 12.31
N GLN A 565 -25.49 -6.74 11.53
CA GLN A 565 -26.61 -7.61 11.93
C GLN A 565 -26.17 -9.00 12.30
N ARG A 566 -25.21 -9.58 11.56
CA ARG A 566 -24.67 -10.93 11.84
C ARG A 566 -23.91 -10.99 13.18
N PHE A 567 -23.33 -9.89 13.62
CA PHE A 567 -22.48 -9.80 14.81
C PHE A 567 -23.08 -8.85 15.86
N ASP A 568 -24.39 -8.98 16.15
CA ASP A 568 -25.13 -8.28 17.21
C ASP A 568 -24.94 -6.75 17.21
N GLY A 569 -24.75 -6.16 16.05
CA GLY A 569 -24.50 -4.71 15.88
C GLY A 569 -23.06 -4.29 16.17
N SER A 570 -22.15 -5.21 16.48
CA SER A 570 -20.75 -4.92 16.85
C SER A 570 -19.94 -4.31 15.69
N PRO A 571 -19.51 -3.03 15.74
CA PRO A 571 -18.81 -2.39 14.62
C PRO A 571 -17.45 -3.02 14.36
N TRP A 572 -16.72 -3.44 15.39
CA TRP A 572 -15.38 -3.98 15.24
C TRP A 572 -15.39 -5.44 14.73
N LEU A 573 -16.35 -6.28 15.15
CA LEU A 573 -16.54 -7.62 14.57
C LEU A 573 -17.02 -7.54 13.13
N ALA A 574 -17.97 -6.64 12.85
CA ALA A 574 -18.45 -6.40 11.49
C ALA A 574 -17.35 -5.86 10.58
N SER A 575 -16.43 -5.03 11.10
CA SER A 575 -15.24 -4.59 10.36
C SER A 575 -14.28 -5.73 10.07
N ALA A 576 -14.05 -6.63 11.05
CA ALA A 576 -13.26 -7.84 10.82
C ALA A 576 -13.89 -8.73 9.74
N ALA A 577 -15.22 -8.89 9.77
CA ALA A 577 -15.97 -9.68 8.79
C ALA A 577 -15.98 -9.03 7.40
N TYR A 578 -16.01 -7.71 7.32
CA TYR A 578 -15.92 -6.97 6.07
C TYR A 578 -14.59 -7.26 5.35
N ASN A 579 -13.50 -7.27 6.10
CA ASN A 579 -12.14 -7.48 5.56
C ASN A 579 -11.82 -8.98 5.33
N ALA A 580 -12.03 -9.84 6.33
CA ALA A 580 -11.62 -11.25 6.28
C ALA A 580 -12.72 -12.23 5.84
N GLY A 581 -13.94 -11.74 5.72
CA GLY A 581 -15.14 -12.56 5.50
C GLY A 581 -15.76 -13.08 6.80
N PRO A 582 -17.12 -13.14 6.87
CA PRO A 582 -17.84 -13.45 8.10
C PRO A 582 -17.54 -14.85 8.65
N ASN A 583 -17.37 -15.85 7.80
CA ASN A 583 -17.11 -17.24 8.24
C ASN A 583 -15.77 -17.38 9.00
N ARG A 584 -14.77 -16.53 8.70
CA ARG A 584 -13.52 -16.52 9.46
C ARG A 584 -13.72 -15.94 10.87
N VAL A 585 -14.53 -14.92 10.98
CA VAL A 585 -14.86 -14.30 12.28
C VAL A 585 -15.63 -15.29 13.16
N ASP A 586 -16.57 -16.07 12.58
CA ASP A 586 -17.29 -17.13 13.33
C ASP A 586 -16.32 -18.16 13.92
N VAL A 587 -15.33 -18.62 13.14
CA VAL A 587 -14.30 -19.56 13.63
C VAL A 587 -13.52 -18.92 14.78
N TRP A 588 -13.08 -17.66 14.65
CA TRP A 588 -12.33 -16.99 15.72
C TRP A 588 -13.17 -16.76 16.98
N LEU A 589 -14.48 -16.51 16.82
CA LEU A 589 -15.41 -16.38 17.94
C LEU A 589 -15.64 -17.69 18.67
N ALA A 590 -15.72 -18.81 17.95
CA ALA A 590 -15.88 -20.14 18.56
C ALA A 590 -14.71 -20.46 19.51
N ASP A 591 -13.49 -20.06 19.15
CA ASP A 591 -12.29 -20.36 19.95
C ASP A 591 -12.06 -19.32 21.08
N ARG A 592 -12.35 -18.03 20.84
CA ARG A 592 -11.92 -16.93 21.71
C ARG A 592 -13.01 -15.90 22.01
N GLY A 593 -14.29 -16.24 21.77
CA GLY A 593 -15.43 -15.33 21.96
C GLY A 593 -15.70 -14.87 23.40
N THR A 594 -14.93 -15.35 24.37
CA THR A 594 -14.99 -14.91 25.77
C THR A 594 -14.01 -13.78 26.11
N LEU A 595 -13.10 -13.45 25.21
CA LEU A 595 -12.08 -12.41 25.41
C LEU A 595 -12.69 -11.01 25.41
N ALA A 596 -12.07 -10.09 26.17
CA ALA A 596 -12.32 -8.67 26.01
C ALA A 596 -11.99 -8.22 24.57
N PRO A 597 -12.71 -7.23 24.00
CA PRO A 597 -12.57 -6.83 22.60
C PRO A 597 -11.14 -6.46 22.20
N ASP A 598 -10.40 -5.75 23.05
CA ASP A 598 -8.99 -5.38 22.81
C ASP A 598 -8.08 -6.62 22.70
N LEU A 599 -8.30 -7.63 23.54
CA LEU A 599 -7.58 -8.89 23.51
C LEU A 599 -7.96 -9.72 22.26
N PHE A 600 -9.27 -9.76 21.94
CA PHE A 600 -9.72 -10.48 20.76
C PHE A 600 -9.10 -9.91 19.48
N VAL A 601 -9.15 -8.58 19.31
CA VAL A 601 -8.53 -7.91 18.12
C VAL A 601 -7.04 -8.24 18.04
N ALA A 602 -6.31 -8.16 19.15
CA ALA A 602 -4.87 -8.48 19.19
C ALA A 602 -4.57 -9.93 18.83
N THR A 603 -5.52 -10.84 19.03
CA THR A 603 -5.36 -12.27 18.78
C THR A 603 -5.95 -12.74 17.45
N ILE A 604 -6.49 -11.87 16.59
CA ILE A 604 -6.90 -12.22 15.22
C ILE A 604 -5.69 -12.77 14.46
N PRO A 605 -5.77 -13.99 13.87
CA PRO A 605 -4.61 -14.61 13.21
C PRO A 605 -4.07 -13.81 12.02
N TYR A 606 -4.93 -13.12 11.29
CA TYR A 606 -4.54 -12.35 10.11
C TYR A 606 -4.05 -10.95 10.50
N LYS A 607 -2.76 -10.69 10.27
CA LYS A 607 -2.13 -9.38 10.57
C LYS A 607 -2.88 -8.24 9.89
N GLU A 608 -3.21 -8.40 8.59
CA GLU A 608 -3.96 -7.39 7.83
C GLU A 608 -5.28 -7.05 8.51
N THR A 609 -6.04 -8.06 8.97
CA THR A 609 -7.35 -7.85 9.61
C THR A 609 -7.22 -7.21 10.99
N ARG A 610 -6.20 -7.58 11.79
CA ARG A 610 -5.92 -6.91 13.08
C ARG A 610 -5.69 -5.40 12.88
N GLU A 611 -4.78 -5.06 11.96
CA GLU A 611 -4.44 -3.68 11.64
C GLU A 611 -5.62 -2.93 11.02
N TYR A 612 -6.42 -3.61 10.21
CA TYR A 612 -7.62 -3.04 9.60
C TYR A 612 -8.65 -2.66 10.66
N VAL A 613 -8.98 -3.57 11.57
CA VAL A 613 -9.95 -3.31 12.65
C VAL A 613 -9.47 -2.15 13.52
N ALA A 614 -8.21 -2.17 13.97
CA ALA A 614 -7.62 -1.09 14.76
C ALA A 614 -7.72 0.26 14.04
N ARG A 615 -7.38 0.29 12.76
CA ARG A 615 -7.43 1.48 11.92
C ARG A 615 -8.86 2.00 11.72
N VAL A 616 -9.80 1.12 11.38
CA VAL A 616 -11.22 1.50 11.20
C VAL A 616 -11.80 2.04 12.49
N MET A 617 -11.52 1.41 13.62
CA MET A 617 -12.01 1.86 14.92
C MET A 617 -11.45 3.24 15.29
N ALA A 618 -10.15 3.47 15.11
CA ALA A 618 -9.55 4.78 15.30
C ALA A 618 -10.15 5.84 14.37
N PHE A 619 -10.29 5.52 13.08
CA PHE A 619 -10.89 6.43 12.09
C PHE A 619 -12.34 6.76 12.44
N SER A 620 -13.10 5.81 12.98
CA SER A 620 -14.48 6.05 13.40
C SER A 620 -14.59 7.07 14.53
N VAL A 621 -13.60 7.11 15.44
CA VAL A 621 -13.48 8.14 16.49
C VAL A 621 -13.19 9.51 15.86
N ILE A 622 -12.22 9.56 14.95
CA ILE A 622 -11.83 10.82 14.28
C ILE A 622 -13.01 11.37 13.44
N TYR A 623 -13.70 10.53 12.66
CA TYR A 623 -14.88 10.98 11.91
C TYR A 623 -16.05 11.39 12.80
N ASP A 624 -16.23 10.75 13.96
CA ASP A 624 -17.24 11.19 14.93
C ASP A 624 -16.93 12.58 15.47
N TRP A 625 -15.68 12.85 15.81
CA TRP A 625 -15.23 14.19 16.16
C TRP A 625 -15.43 15.19 15.01
N ARG A 626 -15.10 14.82 13.79
CA ARG A 626 -15.29 15.67 12.62
C ARG A 626 -16.76 16.05 12.38
N LEU A 627 -17.67 15.10 12.63
CA LEU A 627 -19.12 15.29 12.43
C LEU A 627 -19.79 16.01 13.61
N ASN A 628 -19.34 15.81 14.84
CA ASN A 628 -20.08 16.15 16.05
C ASN A 628 -19.29 16.97 17.07
N GLN A 629 -18.03 17.28 16.85
CA GLN A 629 -17.10 17.99 17.76
C GLN A 629 -16.87 17.28 19.12
N ALA A 630 -17.46 16.13 19.32
CA ALA A 630 -17.31 15.26 20.48
C ALA A 630 -17.46 13.81 20.04
N VAL A 631 -17.01 12.85 20.83
CA VAL A 631 -16.90 11.45 20.40
C VAL A 631 -17.62 10.49 21.33
N VAL A 632 -18.21 9.44 20.77
CA VAL A 632 -18.56 8.24 21.53
C VAL A 632 -17.26 7.52 21.87
N PRO A 633 -16.98 7.18 23.13
CA PRO A 633 -15.75 6.48 23.53
C PRO A 633 -15.51 5.19 22.75
N LEU A 634 -14.24 4.91 22.44
CA LEU A 634 -13.86 3.72 21.69
C LEU A 634 -14.24 2.43 22.42
N ALA A 635 -14.04 2.38 23.74
CA ALA A 635 -14.42 1.23 24.55
C ALA A 635 -15.96 0.98 24.50
N GLN A 636 -16.77 2.02 24.39
CA GLN A 636 -18.22 1.88 24.22
C GLN A 636 -18.57 1.35 22.81
N ARG A 637 -17.83 1.80 21.75
CA ARG A 637 -18.00 1.28 20.38
C ARG A 637 -17.59 -0.17 20.28
N MET A 638 -16.60 -0.59 21.05
CA MET A 638 -16.06 -1.93 21.06
C MET A 638 -16.76 -2.86 22.05
N GLY A 639 -17.83 -2.52 22.69
CA GLY A 639 -18.57 -3.31 23.69
C GLY A 639 -18.35 -4.83 23.67
N ALA A 640 -18.76 -5.50 24.72
CA ALA A 640 -18.47 -6.93 24.90
C ALA A 640 -19.07 -7.83 23.82
N ILE A 641 -18.40 -8.92 23.50
CA ILE A 641 -18.88 -9.96 22.58
C ILE A 641 -20.18 -10.57 23.10
N GLY A 642 -21.13 -10.85 22.21
CA GLY A 642 -22.45 -11.43 22.56
C GLY A 642 -23.41 -10.46 23.27
N GLN A 643 -23.07 -9.18 23.34
CA GLN A 643 -23.97 -8.15 23.82
C GLN A 643 -24.47 -7.31 22.64
N PRO A 644 -25.80 -7.03 22.55
CA PRO A 644 -26.33 -6.16 21.50
C PRO A 644 -25.69 -4.77 21.52
N HIS A 645 -25.21 -4.30 20.38
CA HIS A 645 -24.67 -2.97 20.19
C HIS A 645 -25.73 -2.05 19.58
N ALA A 646 -26.11 -1.01 20.32
CA ALA A 646 -26.94 0.03 19.77
C ALA A 646 -26.10 1.00 18.91
N THR A 647 -26.60 1.33 17.73
CA THR A 647 -26.04 2.41 16.93
C THR A 647 -26.09 3.72 17.72
N PRO A 648 -24.97 4.47 17.88
CA PRO A 648 -24.97 5.74 18.58
C PRO A 648 -25.98 6.74 17.98
N GLY A 649 -26.86 7.26 18.80
CA GLY A 649 -27.87 8.24 18.40
C GLY A 649 -27.64 9.62 19.05
N PRO A 650 -28.58 10.58 18.86
CA PRO A 650 -28.45 11.94 19.41
C PRO A 650 -28.29 11.99 20.93
N GLY A 651 -28.87 11.02 21.66
CA GLY A 651 -28.80 10.93 23.13
C GLY A 651 -27.60 10.12 23.67
N THR A 652 -26.75 9.57 22.81
CA THR A 652 -25.61 8.80 23.27
C THR A 652 -24.58 9.70 23.96
N PRO A 653 -24.14 9.37 25.20
CA PRO A 653 -23.11 10.14 25.89
C PRO A 653 -21.85 10.27 25.08
N ARG A 654 -21.32 11.49 24.98
CA ARG A 654 -20.13 11.82 24.24
C ARG A 654 -19.04 12.35 25.15
N ARG A 655 -17.79 12.05 24.82
CA ARG A 655 -16.61 12.58 25.50
C ARG A 655 -16.06 13.78 24.73
N ALA A 656 -15.56 14.76 25.45
CA ALA A 656 -14.85 15.88 24.85
C ALA A 656 -13.53 15.43 24.19
N VAL A 657 -13.07 16.24 23.26
CA VAL A 657 -11.76 16.10 22.62
C VAL A 657 -10.96 17.35 22.97
N GLN A 658 -9.78 17.16 23.46
CA GLN A 658 -8.88 18.24 23.86
C GLN A 658 -7.53 18.08 23.16
N CYS A 659 -6.85 19.20 22.89
CA CYS A 659 -5.43 19.18 22.59
C CYS A 659 -4.67 19.51 23.88
N PRO A 660 -3.87 18.59 24.42
CA PRO A 660 -3.04 18.91 25.56
C PRO A 660 -2.16 20.11 25.19
N VAL A 661 -2.21 21.17 26.02
CA VAL A 661 -1.27 22.29 25.88
C VAL A 661 0.12 21.72 26.16
N GLU A 662 1.04 21.76 25.19
CA GLU A 662 2.44 21.44 25.46
C GLU A 662 2.88 22.31 26.64
N ALA A 663 3.29 21.68 27.74
CA ALA A 663 3.93 22.39 28.82
C ALA A 663 5.13 23.15 28.20
N PRO A 664 5.30 24.45 28.49
CA PRO A 664 6.39 25.21 27.93
C PRO A 664 7.71 24.47 28.24
N ALA A 665 8.45 24.13 27.20
CA ALA A 665 9.79 23.58 27.33
C ALA A 665 10.66 24.61 28.06
N GLY A 666 10.87 24.44 29.35
CA GLY A 666 11.68 25.39 30.10
C GLY A 666 11.40 25.43 31.60
N SER A 667 11.97 24.52 32.30
CA SER A 667 12.76 24.82 33.52
C SER A 667 13.55 23.58 33.89
N THR A 668 14.63 23.33 33.21
CA THR A 668 15.75 22.63 33.83
C THR A 668 16.17 23.47 35.01
N SER A 669 15.68 23.13 36.18
CA SER A 669 16.29 23.59 37.46
C SER A 669 17.75 23.15 37.41
N ALA A 670 18.63 24.12 37.27
CA ALA A 670 20.06 23.91 37.43
C ALA A 670 20.31 23.19 38.77
N PRO A 671 21.16 22.17 38.83
CA PRO A 671 21.54 21.58 40.11
C PRO A 671 22.27 22.63 40.93
N ALA A 672 21.85 22.79 42.19
CA ALA A 672 22.52 23.65 43.16
C ALA A 672 23.99 23.23 43.32
N PRO A 673 24.92 24.18 43.44
CA PRO A 673 26.32 23.84 43.63
C PRO A 673 26.52 23.15 44.98
N SER A 674 27.05 21.92 44.92
CA SER A 674 27.49 21.19 46.09
C SER A 674 28.72 21.89 46.72
N THR A 675 28.56 22.51 47.88
CA THR A 675 29.65 22.87 48.75
C THR A 675 30.14 21.65 49.50
N ARG A 676 31.39 21.35 49.29
CA ARG A 676 32.40 20.49 49.93
C ARG A 676 32.74 19.21 49.23
#